data_6117f740a8077f41593daeb8a4bdbd2c
#
_entry.id   6117f740a8077f41593daeb8a4bdbd2c
#
_cell.length_a   1.000
_cell.length_b   1.000
_cell.length_c   1.000
_cell.angle_alpha   90.00
_cell.angle_beta   90.00
_cell.angle_gamma   90.00
#
_symmetry.space_group_name_H-M   'P 1'
#
loop_
_entity.id
_entity.type
_entity.pdbx_description
1 polymer ?
#
loop_
_entity_poly.entity_id
_entity_poly.type
_entity_poly.pdbx_seq_one_letter_code
_entity_poly.pdbx_strand_id
1 'polypeptide(L)'
;MRSAVVCLTLGVACSAAAGEAVAFRSAKPVWPAGREAEMNLLVGFRAVVDAPAQAKAVLRLAASTLYRARVNGQFLGHGPARGPHGYYRVDEWDLTGKLAAGQNVVAIEVAGYNCNSYYLLDQPSFLQAEIVAGDTVLASTAGRGVPFAAAVLEHRVQKVQRYSFQRPFIEYYRLQPESDRWLREPAAAWPTVECPVQPEKQLLPRHVLAPDFAVIQPVRHVGQGRMERRETVPKLWKDRSLVNVGPKLKGYPERELAVVPSIELQHLTSSQATALDRAYDAQDKVELQDNTYHILDLGANLTGFVGARVTCAEKTRLTLVFDEILSGTDVDFKRLGCVNAVSYELQPGEYQVESLEPYTLRYLKLICQQGACEVGGVYLRELAHPAIRQAQFACSDPRLERLFAAGVLTFRQNALDVFMDCPSRERAGWLCDSFFTARTASDLTGTTLIERNLFENFLLPARFAHLPDGMLPMCYPADHNDGVFIPNWALWFVVELEEYAARAGERAIVAGLRTKVLRLMEFFQQYENEDGLLEKLPSWVFVEWSKANQFVQDVNYPSNMLYAAALSAAGRIYAAPELTAKAERIRETIRRQAFDGRFFVDNAVRRDGKLQVTQNHSEVCQYFAFFFETATPQSHAALWNTLCEQFGPDRVQTKAFPEVHVANSFVGNMLRLELLSRDGRNQQILDESIAYLLYMAERTGTLWENVGDYASCNHGFASHIVHTLYRDVLGVQRVDRQARKVCVRFGDVKLDWCEGRLPLADGEIRLRWRKDGDQLRYTLAAPPGYDVQIENLTGKKLARAE
;
A
#
# COMPACT_ATOMS: atom_id res chain seq x y z
N MET A 1 -66.00 -13.12 0.02
CA MET A 1 -64.98 -13.45 1.00
C MET A 1 -63.61 -13.14 0.35
N ARG A 2 -62.99 -12.06 0.68
CA ARG A 2 -61.68 -11.68 0.20
C ARG A 2 -60.65 -12.03 1.27
N SER A 3 -59.76 -12.97 1.01
CA SER A 3 -58.64 -13.32 1.87
C SER A 3 -57.49 -12.33 1.64
N ALA A 4 -57.13 -11.61 2.67
CA ALA A 4 -55.94 -10.76 2.68
C ALA A 4 -54.74 -11.62 3.07
N VAL A 5 -53.75 -11.66 2.19
CA VAL A 5 -52.41 -12.21 2.44
C VAL A 5 -51.57 -11.15 3.10
N VAL A 6 -51.20 -11.31 4.37
CA VAL A 6 -50.27 -10.46 5.09
C VAL A 6 -48.86 -10.99 4.82
N CYS A 7 -48.05 -10.27 4.01
CA CYS A 7 -46.63 -10.48 3.91
C CYS A 7 -45.93 -9.93 5.14
N LEU A 8 -45.48 -10.82 6.04
CA LEU A 8 -44.52 -10.46 7.09
C LEU A 8 -43.13 -10.34 6.45
N THR A 9 -42.66 -9.12 6.26
CA THR A 9 -41.22 -8.83 6.01
C THR A 9 -40.48 -8.95 7.34
N LEU A 10 -39.77 -10.07 7.53
CA LEU A 10 -38.77 -10.19 8.59
C LEU A 10 -37.56 -9.31 8.23
N GLY A 11 -37.50 -8.12 8.77
CA GLY A 11 -36.30 -7.31 8.81
C GLY A 11 -35.29 -7.95 9.77
N VAL A 12 -34.34 -8.70 9.24
CA VAL A 12 -33.15 -9.10 10.00
C VAL A 12 -32.30 -7.85 10.18
N ALA A 13 -32.43 -7.20 11.34
CA ALA A 13 -31.47 -6.20 11.77
C ALA A 13 -30.13 -6.91 12.02
N CYS A 14 -29.19 -6.72 11.10
CA CYS A 14 -27.81 -7.12 11.28
C CYS A 14 -27.22 -6.17 12.35
N SER A 15 -27.24 -6.56 13.63
CA SER A 15 -26.45 -5.88 14.66
C SER A 15 -25.00 -6.25 14.42
N ALA A 16 -24.29 -5.44 13.60
CA ALA A 16 -22.84 -5.40 13.61
C ALA A 16 -22.42 -5.14 15.06
N ALA A 17 -21.43 -5.89 15.54
CA ALA A 17 -20.81 -5.65 16.84
C ALA A 17 -20.35 -4.20 16.86
N ALA A 18 -21.10 -3.33 17.53
CA ALA A 18 -20.83 -1.92 17.64
C ALA A 18 -19.58 -1.76 18.52
N GLY A 19 -18.42 -1.52 17.88
CA GLY A 19 -17.36 -0.79 18.52
C GLY A 19 -17.94 0.55 19.03
N GLU A 20 -17.39 1.11 20.10
CA GLU A 20 -17.88 2.37 20.67
C GLU A 20 -18.08 3.39 19.55
N ALA A 21 -19.31 3.89 19.42
CA ALA A 21 -19.66 4.84 18.39
C ALA A 21 -18.84 6.12 18.61
N VAL A 22 -17.96 6.45 17.69
CA VAL A 22 -17.22 7.71 17.73
C VAL A 22 -18.19 8.83 17.40
N ALA A 23 -18.54 9.62 18.42
CA ALA A 23 -19.46 10.73 18.28
C ALA A 23 -18.72 12.06 18.53
N PHE A 24 -18.95 13.02 17.66
CA PHE A 24 -18.60 14.41 17.94
C PHE A 24 -19.54 14.98 19.02
N ARG A 25 -19.01 15.76 19.94
CA ARG A 25 -19.83 16.43 20.98
C ARG A 25 -20.65 17.57 20.43
N SER A 26 -20.18 18.22 19.38
CA SER A 26 -20.82 19.42 18.84
C SER A 26 -20.62 19.63 17.37
N ALA A 27 -19.46 19.25 16.81
CA ALA A 27 -19.12 19.51 15.42
C ALA A 27 -20.13 18.90 14.44
N LYS A 28 -20.40 19.64 13.35
CA LYS A 28 -21.17 19.20 12.20
C LYS A 28 -20.31 19.23 10.94
N PRO A 29 -20.61 18.41 9.92
CA PRO A 29 -19.90 18.46 8.66
C PRO A 29 -20.22 19.76 7.91
N VAL A 30 -19.20 20.41 7.38
CA VAL A 30 -19.32 21.68 6.65
C VAL A 30 -18.43 21.69 5.41
N TRP A 31 -18.80 22.49 4.39
CA TRP A 31 -17.97 22.77 3.21
C TRP A 31 -18.46 24.05 2.54
N PRO A 32 -17.63 24.77 1.74
CA PRO A 32 -18.09 25.93 0.97
C PRO A 32 -19.30 25.62 0.11
N ALA A 33 -20.33 26.48 0.20
CA ALA A 33 -21.67 26.29 -0.38
C ALA A 33 -21.62 25.97 -1.89
N GLY A 34 -22.21 24.83 -2.29
CA GLY A 34 -22.32 24.41 -3.70
C GLY A 34 -21.02 23.93 -4.34
N ARG A 35 -19.94 23.73 -3.56
CA ARG A 35 -18.63 23.33 -4.05
C ARG A 35 -18.23 21.93 -3.59
N GLU A 36 -19.15 21.13 -3.09
CA GLU A 36 -18.90 19.82 -2.45
C GLU A 36 -18.36 18.78 -3.44
N ALA A 37 -18.74 18.90 -4.72
CA ALA A 37 -18.32 18.02 -5.79
C ALA A 37 -17.26 18.63 -6.73
N GLU A 38 -16.73 19.81 -6.36
CA GLU A 38 -15.75 20.51 -7.19
C GLU A 38 -14.37 19.83 -7.10
N MET A 39 -13.80 19.51 -8.26
CA MET A 39 -12.52 18.78 -8.34
C MET A 39 -11.35 19.65 -7.85
N ASN A 40 -10.44 19.01 -7.09
CA ASN A 40 -9.15 19.57 -6.68
C ASN A 40 -9.25 20.91 -5.94
N LEU A 41 -10.33 21.10 -5.16
CA LEU A 41 -10.51 22.30 -4.35
C LEU A 41 -9.73 22.18 -3.05
N LEU A 42 -8.84 23.13 -2.76
CA LEU A 42 -8.15 23.22 -1.48
C LEU A 42 -8.81 24.24 -0.58
N VAL A 43 -9.25 23.84 0.61
CA VAL A 43 -9.89 24.70 1.59
C VAL A 43 -9.10 24.67 2.90
N GLY A 44 -8.76 25.86 3.41
CA GLY A 44 -8.18 26.01 4.73
C GLY A 44 -9.27 26.31 5.77
N PHE A 45 -9.20 25.65 6.91
CA PHE A 45 -10.06 25.89 8.07
C PHE A 45 -9.18 26.31 9.24
N ARG A 46 -9.61 27.33 9.97
CA ARG A 46 -8.83 27.94 11.05
C ARG A 46 -9.68 28.26 12.26
N ALA A 47 -9.21 27.85 13.43
CA ALA A 47 -9.74 28.29 14.71
C ALA A 47 -8.62 28.93 15.56
N VAL A 48 -8.91 30.06 16.20
CA VAL A 48 -8.02 30.69 17.21
C VAL A 48 -8.60 30.39 18.57
N VAL A 49 -7.93 29.51 19.32
CA VAL A 49 -8.41 29.04 20.62
C VAL A 49 -7.54 29.57 21.75
N ASP A 50 -8.19 30.00 22.83
CA ASP A 50 -7.51 30.33 24.07
C ASP A 50 -7.37 29.05 24.94
N ALA A 51 -6.17 28.75 25.36
CA ALA A 51 -5.89 27.57 26.16
C ALA A 51 -4.97 27.90 27.35
N PRO A 52 -5.16 27.28 28.53
CA PRO A 52 -4.16 27.33 29.58
C PRO A 52 -2.90 26.55 29.13
N ALA A 53 -1.78 26.89 29.73
CA ALA A 53 -0.54 26.14 29.50
C ALA A 53 -0.75 24.65 29.78
N GLN A 54 -0.23 23.78 28.90
CA GLN A 54 -0.33 22.32 29.03
C GLN A 54 -1.78 21.76 29.10
N ALA A 55 -2.75 22.44 28.47
CA ALA A 55 -4.10 21.92 28.38
C ALA A 55 -4.09 20.52 27.75
N LYS A 56 -4.76 19.57 28.43
CA LYS A 56 -5.04 18.26 27.84
C LYS A 56 -6.19 18.41 26.87
N ALA A 57 -5.91 18.47 25.59
CA ALA A 57 -6.91 18.63 24.55
C ALA A 57 -6.66 17.65 23.40
N VAL A 58 -7.74 17.36 22.67
CA VAL A 58 -7.72 16.47 21.50
C VAL A 58 -8.39 17.19 20.34
N LEU A 59 -7.76 17.20 19.17
CA LEU A 59 -8.38 17.51 17.90
C LEU A 59 -8.97 16.23 17.34
N ARG A 60 -10.30 16.20 17.21
CA ARG A 60 -11.05 15.10 16.58
C ARG A 60 -11.57 15.60 15.25
N LEU A 61 -11.35 14.83 14.16
CA LEU A 61 -11.80 15.23 12.84
C LEU A 61 -12.08 14.05 11.90
N ALA A 62 -13.03 14.28 10.98
CA ALA A 62 -13.28 13.48 9.79
C ALA A 62 -13.34 14.40 8.57
N ALA A 63 -12.80 13.98 7.45
CA ALA A 63 -12.76 14.78 6.22
C ALA A 63 -12.89 13.90 4.97
N SER A 64 -13.25 14.54 3.87
CA SER A 64 -13.18 14.03 2.50
C SER A 64 -12.57 15.11 1.60
N THR A 65 -11.42 14.88 0.89
CA THR A 65 -10.77 13.59 0.69
C THR A 65 -9.56 13.39 1.61
N LEU A 66 -8.63 14.35 1.66
CA LEU A 66 -7.43 14.34 2.50
C LEU A 66 -7.31 15.62 3.30
N TYR A 67 -6.69 15.56 4.47
CA TYR A 67 -6.39 16.74 5.27
C TYR A 67 -4.94 16.74 5.78
N ARG A 68 -4.44 17.94 6.07
CA ARG A 68 -3.24 18.19 6.86
C ARG A 68 -3.58 19.15 7.99
N ALA A 69 -3.24 18.79 9.23
CA ALA A 69 -3.49 19.60 10.41
C ALA A 69 -2.19 20.19 10.97
N ARG A 70 -2.27 21.43 11.48
CA ARG A 70 -1.16 22.16 12.11
C ARG A 70 -1.64 22.86 13.38
N VAL A 71 -0.71 23.06 14.32
CA VAL A 71 -0.90 23.88 15.50
C VAL A 71 0.22 24.92 15.54
N ASN A 72 -0.14 26.21 15.57
CA ASN A 72 0.83 27.32 15.56
C ASN A 72 1.88 27.18 14.42
N GLY A 73 1.42 26.73 13.25
CA GLY A 73 2.26 26.47 12.08
C GLY A 73 3.01 25.14 12.09
N GLN A 74 3.10 24.46 13.25
CA GLN A 74 3.78 23.17 13.36
C GLN A 74 2.88 22.04 12.86
N PHE A 75 3.47 21.12 12.09
CA PHE A 75 2.77 19.94 11.60
C PHE A 75 2.25 19.09 12.76
N LEU A 76 0.98 18.70 12.69
CA LEU A 76 0.33 17.84 13.67
C LEU A 76 0.05 16.44 13.11
N GLY A 77 -0.52 16.36 11.93
CA GLY A 77 -0.92 15.09 11.33
C GLY A 77 -1.51 15.24 9.93
N HIS A 78 -1.69 14.10 9.28
CA HIS A 78 -2.26 13.95 7.95
C HIS A 78 -3.19 12.73 7.93
N GLY A 79 -4.28 12.81 7.17
CA GLY A 79 -5.28 11.76 7.06
C GLY A 79 -6.43 12.15 6.12
N PRO A 80 -7.60 11.52 6.28
CA PRO A 80 -7.93 10.47 7.24
C PRO A 80 -7.39 9.09 6.85
N ALA A 81 -7.50 8.11 7.76
CA ALA A 81 -7.43 6.72 7.36
C ALA A 81 -8.60 6.40 6.42
N ARG A 82 -8.33 5.56 5.40
CA ARG A 82 -9.33 5.24 4.37
C ARG A 82 -10.47 4.40 4.93
N GLY A 83 -11.70 4.79 4.60
CA GLY A 83 -12.93 4.06 4.88
C GLY A 83 -13.65 3.69 3.58
N PRO A 84 -14.66 2.80 3.63
CA PRO A 84 -15.44 2.42 2.46
C PRO A 84 -16.46 3.51 2.08
N HIS A 85 -17.09 3.38 0.91
CA HIS A 85 -18.11 4.32 0.44
C HIS A 85 -19.18 4.62 1.49
N GLY A 86 -19.43 5.91 1.70
CA GLY A 86 -20.43 6.43 2.63
C GLY A 86 -20.00 6.42 4.10
N TYR A 87 -18.83 5.89 4.43
CA TYR A 87 -18.28 5.83 5.78
C TYR A 87 -16.98 6.63 5.87
N TYR A 88 -16.77 7.31 6.98
CA TYR A 88 -15.62 8.19 7.18
C TYR A 88 -14.96 7.90 8.54
N ARG A 89 -13.65 7.65 8.52
CA ARG A 89 -12.91 7.40 9.74
C ARG A 89 -12.59 8.70 10.46
N VAL A 90 -12.76 8.67 11.77
CA VAL A 90 -12.45 9.80 12.65
C VAL A 90 -11.03 9.61 13.17
N ASP A 91 -10.20 10.60 12.92
CA ASP A 91 -8.87 10.70 13.51
C ASP A 91 -8.89 11.54 14.78
N GLU A 92 -8.08 11.17 15.75
CA GLU A 92 -7.88 11.89 17.01
C GLU A 92 -6.39 12.23 17.17
N TRP A 93 -6.10 13.53 17.33
CA TRP A 93 -4.74 14.02 17.53
C TRP A 93 -4.60 14.66 18.91
N ASP A 94 -3.69 14.13 19.72
CA ASP A 94 -3.37 14.68 21.03
C ASP A 94 -2.67 16.04 20.88
N LEU A 95 -3.26 17.07 21.48
CA LEU A 95 -2.75 18.43 21.53
C LEU A 95 -2.02 18.72 22.86
N THR A 96 -1.89 17.77 23.74
CA THR A 96 -1.21 17.93 25.04
C THR A 96 0.24 18.36 24.82
N GLY A 97 0.63 19.48 25.40
CA GLY A 97 1.97 20.06 25.24
C GLY A 97 2.22 20.76 23.87
N LYS A 98 1.23 20.81 22.98
CA LYS A 98 1.31 21.51 21.70
C LYS A 98 0.62 22.89 21.72
N LEU A 99 -0.26 23.12 22.69
CA LEU A 99 -0.89 24.41 22.93
C LEU A 99 -0.05 25.24 23.89
N ALA A 100 0.27 26.48 23.50
CA ALA A 100 0.87 27.49 24.37
C ALA A 100 -0.19 28.11 25.29
N ALA A 101 0.23 28.79 26.36
CA ALA A 101 -0.68 29.63 27.14
C ALA A 101 -1.19 30.80 26.30
N GLY A 102 -2.51 31.07 26.35
CA GLY A 102 -3.16 32.10 25.55
C GLY A 102 -3.58 31.60 24.16
N GLN A 103 -3.53 32.50 23.18
CA GLN A 103 -4.04 32.24 21.83
C GLN A 103 -3.20 31.25 21.04
N ASN A 104 -3.85 30.25 20.46
CA ASN A 104 -3.27 29.23 19.58
C ASN A 104 -4.05 29.16 18.27
N VAL A 105 -3.34 28.99 17.19
CA VAL A 105 -3.94 28.74 15.86
C VAL A 105 -3.96 27.25 15.60
N VAL A 106 -5.14 26.69 15.42
CA VAL A 106 -5.32 25.34 14.89
C VAL A 106 -5.83 25.46 13.46
N ALA A 107 -5.05 24.98 12.51
CA ALA A 107 -5.31 25.10 11.09
C ALA A 107 -5.39 23.72 10.43
N ILE A 108 -6.37 23.55 9.54
CA ILE A 108 -6.62 22.30 8.80
C ILE A 108 -6.75 22.66 7.33
N GLU A 109 -5.86 22.11 6.50
CA GLU A 109 -5.97 22.16 5.04
C GLU A 109 -6.71 20.90 4.59
N VAL A 110 -7.76 21.05 3.78
CA VAL A 110 -8.51 19.90 3.24
C VAL A 110 -8.51 19.98 1.72
N ALA A 111 -7.99 18.94 1.08
CA ALA A 111 -8.06 18.76 -0.36
C ALA A 111 -9.31 17.94 -0.71
N GLY A 112 -10.27 18.58 -1.36
CA GLY A 112 -11.44 17.97 -1.98
C GLY A 112 -11.10 17.56 -3.41
N TYR A 113 -10.68 16.30 -3.63
CA TYR A 113 -10.26 15.90 -4.96
C TYR A 113 -11.42 15.60 -5.90
N ASN A 114 -12.47 14.98 -5.40
CA ASN A 114 -13.68 14.63 -6.17
C ASN A 114 -13.37 14.02 -7.54
N CYS A 115 -12.41 13.12 -7.58
CA CYS A 115 -12.04 12.35 -8.77
C CYS A 115 -11.83 10.89 -8.41
N ASN A 116 -12.15 10.03 -9.36
CA ASN A 116 -11.90 8.59 -9.22
C ASN A 116 -10.40 8.29 -9.28
N SER A 117 -9.94 7.39 -8.43
CA SER A 117 -8.54 6.99 -8.36
C SER A 117 -8.40 5.55 -7.83
N TYR A 118 -7.18 5.03 -7.79
CA TYR A 118 -6.91 3.70 -7.25
C TYR A 118 -6.76 3.68 -5.73
N TYR A 119 -6.73 4.84 -5.05
CA TYR A 119 -6.55 4.86 -3.60
C TYR A 119 -7.48 5.80 -2.83
N LEU A 120 -8.27 6.61 -3.53
CA LEU A 120 -9.23 7.54 -2.93
C LEU A 120 -10.60 7.36 -3.57
N LEU A 121 -11.63 7.60 -2.77
CA LEU A 121 -13.01 7.55 -3.22
C LEU A 121 -13.46 8.90 -3.78
N ASP A 122 -14.27 8.83 -4.84
CA ASP A 122 -14.94 9.96 -5.45
C ASP A 122 -16.23 10.26 -4.68
N GLN A 123 -16.11 11.00 -3.59
CA GLN A 123 -17.20 11.35 -2.69
C GLN A 123 -17.19 12.85 -2.41
N PRO A 124 -18.37 13.47 -2.10
CA PRO A 124 -18.46 14.87 -1.76
C PRO A 124 -17.53 15.27 -0.63
N SER A 125 -16.91 16.43 -0.78
CA SER A 125 -15.96 16.99 0.19
C SER A 125 -16.66 17.54 1.42
N PHE A 126 -16.03 17.42 2.59
CA PHE A 126 -16.44 18.03 3.84
C PHE A 126 -15.29 18.03 4.85
N LEU A 127 -15.45 18.86 5.90
CA LEU A 127 -14.73 18.76 7.15
C LEU A 127 -15.73 18.71 8.30
N GLN A 128 -15.52 17.80 9.26
CA GLN A 128 -16.16 17.80 10.57
C GLN A 128 -15.07 17.72 11.61
N ALA A 129 -14.87 18.77 12.41
CA ALA A 129 -13.77 18.88 13.34
C ALA A 129 -14.17 19.58 14.64
N GLU A 130 -13.63 19.11 15.77
CA GLU A 130 -13.74 19.78 17.07
C GLU A 130 -12.46 19.64 17.89
N ILE A 131 -12.21 20.63 18.74
CA ILE A 131 -11.16 20.60 19.75
C ILE A 131 -11.83 20.46 21.10
N VAL A 132 -11.49 19.42 21.85
CA VAL A 132 -12.10 19.08 23.12
C VAL A 132 -11.05 19.04 24.22
N ALA A 133 -11.29 19.76 25.32
CA ALA A 133 -10.49 19.71 26.54
C ALA A 133 -11.37 19.29 27.73
N GLY A 134 -11.17 18.07 28.23
CA GLY A 134 -12.10 17.47 29.19
C GLY A 134 -13.53 17.47 28.65
N ASP A 135 -14.48 18.13 29.33
CA ASP A 135 -15.88 18.25 28.86
C ASP A 135 -16.17 19.49 28.01
N THR A 136 -15.19 20.36 27.82
CA THR A 136 -15.36 21.62 27.11
C THR A 136 -14.99 21.47 25.65
N VAL A 137 -15.87 21.92 24.74
CA VAL A 137 -15.58 22.11 23.33
C VAL A 137 -14.97 23.49 23.15
N LEU A 138 -13.68 23.54 22.83
CA LEU A 138 -12.94 24.81 22.62
C LEU A 138 -13.23 25.39 21.25
N ALA A 139 -13.31 24.55 20.22
CA ALA A 139 -13.66 24.95 18.86
C ALA A 139 -14.42 23.83 18.17
N SER A 140 -15.28 24.17 17.18
CA SER A 140 -15.93 23.17 16.34
C SER A 140 -16.36 23.73 14.98
N THR A 141 -16.55 22.85 14.01
CA THR A 141 -17.26 23.17 12.76
C THR A 141 -18.76 23.20 13.06
N ALA A 142 -19.40 24.37 12.86
CA ALA A 142 -20.83 24.61 13.02
C ALA A 142 -21.44 24.06 14.33
N GLY A 143 -20.78 24.34 15.47
CA GLY A 143 -21.22 23.86 16.78
C GLY A 143 -20.81 24.80 17.91
N ARG A 144 -20.56 24.25 19.10
CA ARG A 144 -20.14 25.03 20.29
C ARG A 144 -18.65 25.40 20.19
N GLY A 145 -18.25 26.39 21.00
CA GLY A 145 -16.89 26.90 21.03
C GLY A 145 -16.59 27.89 19.90
N VAL A 146 -15.31 28.14 19.64
CA VAL A 146 -14.87 29.00 18.54
C VAL A 146 -15.15 28.30 17.20
N PRO A 147 -15.74 28.99 16.19
CA PRO A 147 -15.94 28.35 14.89
C PRO A 147 -14.62 28.17 14.13
N PHE A 148 -14.49 27.08 13.38
CA PHE A 148 -13.48 26.96 12.34
C PHE A 148 -13.93 27.80 11.13
N ALA A 149 -13.29 28.94 10.94
CA ALA A 149 -13.52 29.83 9.79
C ALA A 149 -12.80 29.25 8.56
N ALA A 150 -13.46 29.21 7.41
CA ALA A 150 -12.95 28.60 6.20
C ALA A 150 -12.55 29.62 5.12
N ALA A 151 -11.55 29.33 4.32
CA ALA A 151 -11.21 30.06 3.11
C ALA A 151 -10.71 29.10 2.01
N VAL A 152 -10.97 29.47 0.74
CA VAL A 152 -10.38 28.74 -0.39
C VAL A 152 -8.93 29.16 -0.53
N LEU A 153 -8.02 28.18 -0.62
CA LEU A 153 -6.58 28.40 -0.73
C LEU A 153 -6.17 28.47 -2.21
N GLU A 154 -6.36 29.64 -2.83
CA GLU A 154 -6.13 29.87 -4.27
C GLU A 154 -4.64 29.81 -4.68
N HIS A 155 -3.73 29.86 -3.72
CA HIS A 155 -2.30 29.75 -4.01
C HIS A 155 -1.88 28.35 -4.52
N ARG A 156 -2.69 27.32 -4.30
CA ARG A 156 -2.57 26.04 -5.00
C ARG A 156 -3.43 26.09 -6.26
N VAL A 157 -2.78 25.92 -7.41
CA VAL A 157 -3.46 25.97 -8.71
C VAL A 157 -4.42 24.78 -8.84
N GLN A 158 -5.71 25.05 -8.96
CA GLN A 158 -6.75 24.03 -8.97
C GLN A 158 -6.82 23.28 -10.29
N LYS A 159 -6.82 23.99 -11.44
CA LYS A 159 -6.94 23.37 -12.76
C LYS A 159 -5.57 22.95 -13.29
N VAL A 160 -5.12 21.79 -12.81
CA VAL A 160 -3.88 21.13 -13.20
C VAL A 160 -4.16 19.71 -13.69
N GLN A 161 -3.19 19.11 -14.39
CA GLN A 161 -3.27 17.72 -14.78
C GLN A 161 -3.24 16.79 -13.56
N ARG A 162 -3.70 15.56 -13.72
CA ARG A 162 -3.50 14.54 -12.69
C ARG A 162 -2.04 14.13 -12.62
N TYR A 163 -1.64 13.59 -11.46
CA TYR A 163 -0.34 12.97 -11.26
C TYR A 163 -0.17 11.73 -12.18
N SER A 164 -1.22 10.95 -12.29
CA SER A 164 -1.40 9.85 -13.23
C SER A 164 -2.89 9.52 -13.35
N PHE A 165 -3.26 8.58 -14.23
CA PHE A 165 -4.64 8.08 -14.26
C PHE A 165 -5.04 7.33 -12.96
N GLN A 166 -4.08 6.90 -12.18
CA GLN A 166 -4.28 6.14 -10.94
C GLN A 166 -4.37 7.05 -9.69
N ARG A 167 -3.78 8.24 -9.75
CA ARG A 167 -3.73 9.18 -8.61
C ARG A 167 -4.38 10.52 -8.95
N PRO A 168 -4.75 11.33 -7.93
CA PRO A 168 -5.36 12.66 -8.13
C PRO A 168 -4.45 13.64 -8.88
N PHE A 169 -4.45 14.88 -8.48
CA PHE A 169 -3.83 15.98 -9.19
C PHE A 169 -2.40 16.23 -8.73
N ILE A 170 -1.54 16.72 -9.64
CA ILE A 170 -0.21 17.24 -9.28
C ILE A 170 -0.34 18.47 -8.39
N GLU A 171 0.77 18.86 -7.79
CA GLU A 171 0.85 20.08 -7.00
C GLU A 171 1.60 21.17 -7.73
N TYR A 172 0.96 22.32 -7.88
CA TYR A 172 1.51 23.54 -8.44
C TYR A 172 1.09 24.72 -7.58
N TYR A 173 2.04 25.49 -7.09
CA TYR A 173 1.79 26.59 -6.16
C TYR A 173 2.24 27.93 -6.73
N ARG A 174 1.45 28.99 -6.46
CA ARG A 174 1.79 30.40 -6.70
C ARG A 174 1.81 31.10 -5.36
N LEU A 175 3.00 31.26 -4.79
CA LEU A 175 3.15 31.78 -3.44
C LEU A 175 3.56 33.24 -3.41
N GLN A 176 2.98 33.98 -2.48
CA GLN A 176 3.42 35.30 -2.06
C GLN A 176 4.17 35.16 -0.73
N PRO A 177 5.09 36.06 -0.39
CA PRO A 177 5.65 36.09 0.94
C PRO A 177 4.55 36.07 1.99
N GLU A 178 4.79 35.34 3.07
CA GLU A 178 3.85 35.26 4.19
C GLU A 178 2.49 34.59 3.87
N SER A 179 2.37 33.88 2.73
CA SER A 179 1.14 33.11 2.38
C SER A 179 0.74 32.09 3.44
N ASP A 180 1.64 31.74 4.35
CA ASP A 180 1.46 30.79 5.44
C ASP A 180 1.16 31.42 6.82
N ARG A 181 1.08 32.78 6.92
CA ARG A 181 0.81 33.49 8.20
C ARG A 181 -0.46 32.99 8.88
N TRP A 182 -1.48 32.67 8.10
CA TRP A 182 -2.74 32.16 8.63
C TRP A 182 -2.60 30.86 9.42
N LEU A 183 -1.52 30.10 9.22
CA LEU A 183 -1.23 28.88 9.94
C LEU A 183 -0.69 29.12 11.38
N ARG A 184 -0.15 30.32 11.65
CA ARG A 184 0.60 30.57 12.90
C ARG A 184 0.24 31.88 13.61
N GLU A 185 -0.27 32.89 12.93
CA GLU A 185 -0.49 34.21 13.51
C GLU A 185 -1.98 34.44 13.81
N PRO A 186 -2.37 34.56 15.10
CA PRO A 186 -3.78 34.79 15.49
C PRO A 186 -4.43 35.99 14.82
N ALA A 187 -3.68 37.06 14.58
CA ALA A 187 -4.17 38.30 13.98
C ALA A 187 -4.07 38.32 12.43
N ALA A 188 -3.57 37.26 11.79
CA ALA A 188 -3.47 37.23 10.33
C ALA A 188 -4.85 37.40 9.67
N ALA A 189 -4.93 38.22 8.62
CA ALA A 189 -6.14 38.38 7.83
C ALA A 189 -6.58 37.02 7.24
N TRP A 190 -7.88 36.72 7.33
CA TRP A 190 -8.44 35.46 6.87
C TRP A 190 -9.74 35.73 6.10
N PRO A 191 -9.72 35.71 4.76
CA PRO A 191 -10.89 35.92 3.95
C PRO A 191 -11.83 34.70 4.08
N THR A 192 -12.94 34.89 4.77
CA THR A 192 -13.85 33.76 5.07
C THR A 192 -14.85 33.52 3.95
N VAL A 193 -15.18 32.25 3.73
CA VAL A 193 -16.27 31.78 2.90
C VAL A 193 -17.35 31.12 3.76
N GLU A 194 -18.60 31.23 3.34
CA GLU A 194 -19.71 30.57 4.03
C GLU A 194 -19.65 29.05 3.80
N CYS A 195 -19.74 28.30 4.90
CA CYS A 195 -19.75 26.86 4.90
C CYS A 195 -21.01 26.34 5.62
N PRO A 196 -22.12 26.11 4.90
CA PRO A 196 -23.31 25.53 5.49
C PRO A 196 -23.09 24.13 6.03
N VAL A 197 -23.91 23.76 7.02
CA VAL A 197 -23.97 22.42 7.55
C VAL A 197 -24.47 21.46 6.47
N GLN A 198 -23.75 20.37 6.31
CA GLN A 198 -24.10 19.28 5.41
C GLN A 198 -24.86 18.16 6.12
N PRO A 199 -25.45 17.21 5.36
CA PRO A 199 -26.04 16.00 5.92
C PRO A 199 -25.07 15.24 6.82
N GLU A 200 -25.60 14.61 7.86
CA GLU A 200 -24.82 13.77 8.78
C GLU A 200 -24.04 12.67 8.04
N LYS A 201 -22.86 12.36 8.56
CA LYS A 201 -21.95 11.36 7.99
C LYS A 201 -21.96 10.08 8.83
N GLN A 202 -21.80 8.93 8.20
CA GLN A 202 -21.58 7.67 8.92
C GLN A 202 -20.12 7.61 9.33
N LEU A 203 -19.88 7.68 10.62
CA LEU A 203 -18.55 7.78 11.18
C LEU A 203 -18.07 6.41 11.70
N LEU A 204 -16.80 6.12 11.47
CA LEU A 204 -16.11 4.95 11.99
C LEU A 204 -14.92 5.38 12.84
N PRO A 205 -14.56 4.64 13.89
CA PRO A 205 -13.31 4.87 14.59
C PRO A 205 -12.12 4.51 13.69
N ARG A 206 -11.00 5.20 13.89
CA ARG A 206 -9.72 4.74 13.33
C ARG A 206 -9.22 3.55 14.13
N HIS A 207 -9.19 2.36 13.54
CA HIS A 207 -8.68 1.16 14.21
C HIS A 207 -7.17 0.99 14.03
N VAL A 208 -6.61 1.53 12.94
CA VAL A 208 -5.19 1.43 12.63
C VAL A 208 -4.39 2.53 13.34
N LEU A 209 -3.12 2.28 13.59
CA LEU A 209 -2.22 3.25 14.19
C LEU A 209 -2.07 4.50 13.31
N ALA A 210 -1.86 5.64 13.95
CA ALA A 210 -1.46 6.85 13.22
C ALA A 210 -0.08 6.64 12.58
N PRO A 211 0.15 7.16 11.36
CA PRO A 211 1.46 7.08 10.72
C PRO A 211 2.56 7.77 11.52
N ASP A 212 3.78 7.34 11.30
CA ASP A 212 4.98 8.07 11.71
C ASP A 212 5.26 9.19 10.69
N PHE A 213 5.68 10.35 11.21
CA PHE A 213 6.00 11.54 10.42
C PHE A 213 7.41 12.02 10.72
N ALA A 214 8.35 11.10 10.89
CA ALA A 214 9.75 11.44 11.12
C ALA A 214 10.31 12.31 9.98
N VAL A 215 11.15 13.28 10.32
CA VAL A 215 11.81 14.15 9.34
C VAL A 215 13.15 13.53 8.98
N ILE A 216 13.32 13.18 7.72
CA ILE A 216 14.52 12.57 7.14
C ILE A 216 15.19 13.60 6.23
N GLN A 217 16.49 13.77 6.37
CA GLN A 217 17.28 14.64 5.49
C GLN A 217 17.97 13.82 4.40
N PRO A 218 18.32 14.43 3.26
CA PRO A 218 19.23 13.82 2.30
C PRO A 218 20.54 13.40 2.98
N VAL A 219 21.19 12.40 2.43
CA VAL A 219 22.49 11.93 2.94
C VAL A 219 23.63 12.40 2.05
N ARG A 220 23.35 12.78 0.80
CA ARG A 220 24.38 13.06 -0.19
C ARG A 220 23.92 14.01 -1.30
N HIS A 221 24.86 14.83 -1.79
CA HIS A 221 24.77 15.52 -3.07
C HIS A 221 25.37 14.61 -4.14
N VAL A 222 24.61 14.32 -5.22
CA VAL A 222 25.05 13.36 -6.22
C VAL A 222 25.19 13.92 -7.63
N GLY A 223 24.68 15.11 -7.90
CA GLY A 223 24.83 15.73 -9.20
C GLY A 223 24.39 17.18 -9.27
N GLN A 224 24.90 17.91 -10.24
CA GLN A 224 24.47 19.26 -10.60
C GLN A 224 24.73 19.54 -12.07
N GLY A 225 24.14 20.60 -12.62
CA GLY A 225 24.33 20.98 -14.02
C GLY A 225 23.36 22.05 -14.48
N ARG A 226 23.20 22.14 -15.81
CA ARG A 226 22.28 23.09 -16.44
C ARG A 226 21.10 22.36 -17.12
N MET A 227 20.01 23.09 -17.31
CA MET A 227 18.88 22.68 -18.13
C MET A 227 18.93 23.43 -19.46
N GLU A 228 18.91 22.73 -20.57
CA GLU A 228 18.78 23.29 -21.91
C GLU A 228 17.37 23.09 -22.45
N ARG A 229 16.81 24.14 -23.03
CA ARG A 229 15.49 24.09 -23.66
C ARG A 229 15.60 23.54 -25.08
N ARG A 230 14.85 22.49 -25.37
CA ARG A 230 14.64 21.97 -26.71
C ARG A 230 13.43 22.66 -27.36
N GLU A 231 13.59 23.17 -28.56
CA GLU A 231 12.46 23.76 -29.31
C GLU A 231 11.44 22.71 -29.71
N THR A 232 11.90 21.53 -30.09
CA THR A 232 11.06 20.42 -30.52
C THR A 232 11.31 19.15 -29.72
N VAL A 233 10.22 18.49 -29.31
CA VAL A 233 10.24 17.14 -28.73
C VAL A 233 9.61 16.21 -29.76
N PRO A 234 10.34 15.25 -30.35
CA PRO A 234 9.84 14.43 -31.46
C PRO A 234 8.56 13.68 -31.14
N LYS A 235 8.41 13.24 -29.87
CA LYS A 235 7.21 12.57 -29.38
C LYS A 235 6.99 12.97 -27.94
N LEU A 236 6.02 13.84 -27.71
CA LEU A 236 5.59 14.20 -26.37
C LEU A 236 4.86 13.02 -25.73
N TRP A 237 5.30 12.66 -24.53
CA TRP A 237 4.58 11.72 -23.71
C TRP A 237 3.36 12.41 -23.08
N LYS A 238 2.21 11.79 -23.21
CA LYS A 238 0.97 12.19 -22.57
C LYS A 238 0.37 10.99 -21.86
N ASP A 239 0.23 11.06 -20.55
CA ASP A 239 -0.46 10.04 -19.78
C ASP A 239 -1.96 9.98 -20.13
N ARG A 240 -2.60 8.87 -19.80
CA ARG A 240 -4.06 8.68 -19.94
C ARG A 240 -4.87 9.82 -19.33
N SER A 241 -4.39 10.40 -18.23
CA SER A 241 -5.04 11.54 -17.55
C SER A 241 -5.03 12.85 -18.36
N LEU A 242 -4.26 12.94 -19.44
CA LEU A 242 -4.32 14.07 -20.39
C LEU A 242 -5.18 13.77 -21.62
N VAL A 243 -5.21 12.50 -22.08
CA VAL A 243 -5.83 12.15 -23.35
C VAL A 243 -7.17 11.44 -23.22
N ASN A 244 -7.46 10.82 -22.06
CA ASN A 244 -8.65 9.98 -21.85
C ASN A 244 -9.59 10.53 -20.76
N VAL A 245 -9.46 11.81 -20.40
CA VAL A 245 -10.39 12.46 -19.47
C VAL A 245 -11.82 12.37 -19.98
N GLY A 246 -12.73 11.93 -19.15
CA GLY A 246 -14.13 11.71 -19.48
C GLY A 246 -14.89 11.04 -18.34
N PRO A 247 -16.08 10.46 -18.62
CA PRO A 247 -16.92 9.86 -17.56
C PRO A 247 -16.26 8.75 -16.75
N LYS A 248 -15.33 7.99 -17.37
CA LYS A 248 -14.60 6.89 -16.73
C LYS A 248 -13.29 7.33 -16.06
N LEU A 249 -12.80 8.53 -16.36
CA LEU A 249 -11.59 9.09 -15.79
C LEU A 249 -11.78 10.59 -15.56
N LYS A 250 -12.20 10.98 -14.38
CA LYS A 250 -12.44 12.37 -14.02
C LYS A 250 -11.13 13.16 -13.98
N GLY A 251 -11.16 14.37 -14.52
CA GLY A 251 -10.03 15.30 -14.57
C GLY A 251 -10.40 16.51 -15.40
N TYR A 252 -9.53 17.51 -15.45
CA TYR A 252 -9.71 18.67 -16.30
C TYR A 252 -9.22 18.38 -17.72
N PRO A 253 -10.02 18.67 -18.76
CA PRO A 253 -9.56 18.61 -20.14
C PRO A 253 -8.32 19.49 -20.35
N GLU A 254 -7.38 19.06 -21.21
CA GLU A 254 -6.09 19.76 -21.43
C GLU A 254 -6.28 21.28 -21.72
N ARG A 255 -7.33 21.65 -22.50
CA ARG A 255 -7.66 23.05 -22.81
C ARG A 255 -8.06 23.92 -21.62
N GLU A 256 -8.41 23.32 -20.47
CA GLU A 256 -8.81 24.01 -19.24
C GLU A 256 -7.70 24.10 -18.23
N LEU A 257 -6.57 23.40 -18.47
CA LEU A 257 -5.43 23.39 -17.56
C LEU A 257 -4.75 24.75 -17.55
N ALA A 258 -4.53 25.28 -16.35
CA ALA A 258 -3.78 26.52 -16.16
C ALA A 258 -2.27 26.33 -16.40
N VAL A 259 -1.75 25.13 -16.16
CA VAL A 259 -0.36 24.72 -16.35
C VAL A 259 -0.30 23.24 -16.69
N VAL A 260 0.69 22.80 -17.47
CA VAL A 260 0.92 21.40 -17.84
C VAL A 260 2.41 21.04 -17.65
N PRO A 261 2.88 20.89 -16.41
CA PRO A 261 4.28 20.65 -16.10
C PRO A 261 4.89 19.44 -16.81
N SER A 262 4.13 18.37 -17.05
CA SER A 262 4.63 17.21 -17.79
C SER A 262 5.07 17.54 -19.20
N ILE A 263 4.36 18.44 -19.87
CA ILE A 263 4.74 18.90 -21.22
C ILE A 263 5.95 19.84 -21.14
N GLU A 264 5.92 20.79 -20.21
CA GLU A 264 6.99 21.77 -20.05
C GLU A 264 8.33 21.10 -19.70
N LEU A 265 8.34 20.14 -18.79
CA LEU A 265 9.55 19.39 -18.39
C LEU A 265 10.13 18.57 -19.53
N GLN A 266 9.34 18.08 -20.47
CA GLN A 266 9.84 17.35 -21.64
C GLN A 266 10.63 18.23 -22.61
N HIS A 267 10.42 19.55 -22.58
CA HIS A 267 11.22 20.50 -23.34
C HIS A 267 12.56 20.84 -22.66
N LEU A 268 12.81 20.33 -21.46
CA LEU A 268 14.07 20.56 -20.74
C LEU A 268 14.93 19.29 -20.79
N THR A 269 16.24 19.50 -21.00
CA THR A 269 17.24 18.43 -21.00
C THR A 269 18.40 18.83 -20.11
N SER A 270 18.87 17.92 -19.28
CA SER A 270 20.07 18.12 -18.49
C SER A 270 21.31 18.17 -19.38
N SER A 271 22.13 19.17 -19.17
CA SER A 271 23.41 19.37 -19.84
C SER A 271 24.48 19.79 -18.82
N GLN A 272 25.74 19.77 -19.24
CA GLN A 272 26.89 20.12 -18.40
C GLN A 272 26.85 19.42 -17.03
N ALA A 273 26.40 18.16 -17.04
CA ALA A 273 26.22 17.39 -15.82
C ALA A 273 27.56 17.12 -15.13
N THR A 274 27.64 17.43 -13.86
CA THR A 274 28.78 17.11 -13.01
C THR A 274 28.32 16.19 -11.91
N ALA A 275 28.92 15.01 -11.83
CA ALA A 275 28.70 14.09 -10.72
C ALA A 275 29.31 14.66 -9.44
N LEU A 276 28.60 14.54 -8.35
CA LEU A 276 29.02 14.90 -7.00
C LEU A 276 29.05 13.65 -6.13
N ASP A 277 29.92 13.64 -5.15
CA ASP A 277 29.98 12.65 -4.09
C ASP A 277 30.32 13.34 -2.77
N ARG A 278 29.43 14.23 -2.33
CA ARG A 278 29.58 15.01 -1.11
C ARG A 278 28.47 14.68 -0.12
N ALA A 279 28.85 14.42 1.13
CA ALA A 279 27.85 14.25 2.20
C ALA A 279 26.99 15.51 2.32
N TYR A 280 25.71 15.31 2.60
CA TYR A 280 24.77 16.40 2.88
C TYR A 280 24.86 16.79 4.35
N ASP A 281 24.87 18.10 4.63
CA ASP A 281 24.75 18.67 5.96
C ASP A 281 23.44 19.45 6.10
N ALA A 282 22.84 19.44 7.29
CA ALA A 282 21.59 20.15 7.58
C ALA A 282 21.66 21.66 7.35
N GLN A 283 22.86 22.25 7.39
CA GLN A 283 23.13 23.66 7.12
C GLN A 283 23.45 23.93 5.64
N ASP A 284 23.52 22.89 4.81
CA ASP A 284 23.81 23.05 3.39
C ASP A 284 22.74 23.89 2.70
N LYS A 285 23.21 24.77 1.84
CA LYS A 285 22.43 25.62 0.97
C LYS A 285 22.80 25.33 -0.48
N VAL A 286 21.81 25.09 -1.29
CA VAL A 286 21.96 24.89 -2.73
C VAL A 286 21.60 26.19 -3.43
N GLU A 287 22.58 26.87 -3.99
CA GLU A 287 22.36 28.05 -4.82
C GLU A 287 21.98 27.60 -6.24
N LEU A 288 20.83 28.04 -6.71
CA LEU A 288 20.33 27.79 -8.05
C LEU A 288 20.14 29.10 -8.80
N GLN A 289 20.63 29.11 -10.04
CA GLN A 289 20.45 30.18 -11.01
C GLN A 289 19.47 29.73 -12.10
N ASP A 290 19.08 30.64 -12.95
CA ASP A 290 18.27 30.38 -14.12
C ASP A 290 18.78 29.18 -14.91
N ASN A 291 17.89 28.21 -15.14
CA ASN A 291 18.19 26.97 -15.85
C ASN A 291 19.34 26.13 -15.25
N THR A 292 19.47 26.08 -13.94
CA THR A 292 20.35 25.14 -13.25
C THR A 292 19.60 24.11 -12.43
N TYR A 293 20.27 22.98 -12.16
CA TYR A 293 19.72 21.94 -11.30
C TYR A 293 20.74 21.38 -10.33
N HIS A 294 20.22 20.74 -9.28
CA HIS A 294 20.99 20.01 -8.28
C HIS A 294 20.25 18.74 -7.86
N ILE A 295 20.97 17.62 -7.65
CA ILE A 295 20.38 16.31 -7.28
C ILE A 295 20.88 15.88 -5.91
N LEU A 296 19.93 15.47 -5.06
CA LEU A 296 20.14 14.97 -3.71
C LEU A 296 19.72 13.50 -3.63
N ASP A 297 20.42 12.70 -2.80
CA ASP A 297 20.09 11.30 -2.46
C ASP A 297 19.62 11.22 -1.00
N LEU A 298 18.45 10.61 -0.76
CA LEU A 298 17.93 10.33 0.59
C LEU A 298 18.54 9.08 1.22
N GLY A 299 19.39 8.33 0.50
CA GLY A 299 20.04 7.12 0.97
C GLY A 299 19.19 5.85 0.82
N ALA A 300 17.87 5.98 0.81
CA ALA A 300 16.93 4.90 0.57
C ALA A 300 15.69 5.44 -0.15
N ASN A 301 14.90 4.52 -0.71
CA ASN A 301 13.61 4.82 -1.34
C ASN A 301 12.55 5.03 -0.24
N LEU A 302 12.17 6.26 0.01
CA LEU A 302 11.30 6.67 1.11
C LEU A 302 10.02 7.34 0.59
N THR A 303 8.98 7.30 1.40
CA THR A 303 7.68 7.91 1.10
C THR A 303 7.34 9.00 2.12
N GLY A 304 6.97 10.17 1.62
CA GLY A 304 6.59 11.27 2.51
C GLY A 304 6.40 12.60 1.79
N PHE A 305 6.28 13.64 2.59
CA PHE A 305 6.06 15.02 2.13
C PHE A 305 7.42 15.69 1.92
N VAL A 306 7.68 16.14 0.70
CA VAL A 306 8.94 16.81 0.35
C VAL A 306 8.87 18.26 0.78
N GLY A 307 9.82 18.69 1.60
CA GLY A 307 9.88 20.05 2.11
C GLY A 307 11.28 20.69 2.02
N ALA A 308 11.32 22.04 2.00
CA ALA A 308 12.53 22.83 2.00
C ALA A 308 12.26 24.26 2.45
N ARG A 309 13.31 24.97 2.83
CA ARG A 309 13.32 26.44 2.91
C ARG A 309 13.83 27.01 1.59
N VAL A 310 13.16 28.03 1.08
CA VAL A 310 13.53 28.69 -0.18
C VAL A 310 13.59 30.19 0.04
N THR A 311 14.71 30.81 -0.34
CA THR A 311 14.88 32.27 -0.35
C THR A 311 15.14 32.70 -1.78
N CYS A 312 14.41 33.68 -2.27
CA CYS A 312 14.61 34.25 -3.59
C CYS A 312 14.53 35.79 -3.56
N ALA A 313 15.44 36.46 -4.28
CA ALA A 313 15.47 37.91 -4.37
C ALA A 313 14.67 38.48 -5.54
N GLU A 314 14.28 37.63 -6.47
CA GLU A 314 13.48 37.93 -7.64
C GLU A 314 12.40 36.88 -7.89
N LYS A 315 11.47 37.11 -8.80
CA LYS A 315 10.45 36.17 -9.19
C LYS A 315 11.12 34.87 -9.68
N THR A 316 10.85 33.78 -9.00
CA THR A 316 11.51 32.48 -9.21
C THR A 316 10.52 31.38 -9.51
N ARG A 317 10.88 30.47 -10.41
CA ARG A 317 10.16 29.23 -10.66
C ARG A 317 11.05 28.04 -10.30
N LEU A 318 10.72 27.40 -9.18
CA LEU A 318 11.40 26.21 -8.66
C LEU A 318 10.54 24.98 -8.89
N THR A 319 11.11 23.92 -9.49
CA THR A 319 10.45 22.64 -9.64
C THR A 319 11.26 21.54 -8.95
N LEU A 320 10.62 20.80 -8.08
CA LEU A 320 11.14 19.60 -7.44
C LEU A 320 10.75 18.39 -8.29
N VAL A 321 11.72 17.68 -8.82
CA VAL A 321 11.51 16.45 -9.60
C VAL A 321 12.12 15.28 -8.83
N PHE A 322 11.45 14.13 -8.83
CA PHE A 322 11.87 13.01 -7.99
C PHE A 322 11.64 11.64 -8.64
N ASP A 323 12.43 10.66 -8.23
CA ASP A 323 12.26 9.25 -8.61
C ASP A 323 12.86 8.29 -7.57
N GLU A 324 12.50 7.03 -7.66
CA GLU A 324 12.98 5.94 -6.81
C GLU A 324 14.42 5.53 -7.16
N ILE A 325 14.84 5.72 -8.42
CA ILE A 325 16.17 5.40 -8.97
C ILE A 325 16.63 6.49 -9.91
N LEU A 326 17.92 6.48 -10.24
CA LEU A 326 18.46 7.31 -11.34
C LEU A 326 18.32 6.54 -12.67
N SER A 327 17.91 7.27 -13.71
CA SER A 327 17.98 6.84 -15.12
C SER A 327 19.29 7.34 -15.70
N GLY A 328 20.31 6.47 -15.73
CA GLY A 328 21.70 6.90 -15.94
C GLY A 328 22.19 7.74 -14.76
N THR A 329 22.47 9.02 -14.99
CA THR A 329 22.90 9.97 -13.95
C THR A 329 21.83 11.02 -13.61
N ASP A 330 20.62 10.89 -14.13
CA ASP A 330 19.55 11.88 -13.99
C ASP A 330 18.27 11.29 -13.40
N VAL A 331 17.37 12.17 -12.95
CA VAL A 331 16.05 11.83 -12.42
C VAL A 331 15.01 11.86 -13.55
N ASP A 332 14.31 10.76 -13.79
CA ASP A 332 13.23 10.70 -14.79
C ASP A 332 11.89 11.04 -14.14
N PHE A 333 11.40 12.26 -14.36
CA PHE A 333 10.12 12.72 -13.79
C PHE A 333 8.91 11.98 -14.31
N LYS A 334 9.01 11.17 -15.37
CA LYS A 334 7.88 10.45 -16.00
C LYS A 334 7.96 8.93 -15.85
N ARG A 335 8.94 8.42 -15.07
CA ARG A 335 9.02 6.98 -14.80
C ARG A 335 7.71 6.47 -14.19
N LEU A 336 7.33 5.26 -14.49
CA LEU A 336 6.06 4.61 -14.09
C LEU A 336 4.79 5.28 -14.65
N GLY A 337 4.91 6.18 -15.65
CA GLY A 337 3.75 6.89 -16.21
C GLY A 337 3.14 7.92 -15.26
N CYS A 338 3.90 8.42 -14.31
CA CYS A 338 3.51 9.46 -13.36
C CYS A 338 4.18 10.80 -13.67
N VAL A 339 3.65 11.90 -13.16
CA VAL A 339 4.29 13.21 -13.21
C VAL A 339 4.98 13.47 -11.87
N ASN A 340 6.19 12.94 -11.70
CA ASN A 340 6.96 13.01 -10.47
C ASN A 340 7.55 14.41 -10.26
N ALA A 341 6.69 15.42 -10.08
CA ALA A 341 7.08 16.81 -9.94
C ALA A 341 6.11 17.62 -9.07
N VAL A 342 6.67 18.56 -8.30
CA VAL A 342 5.95 19.63 -7.58
C VAL A 342 6.59 20.95 -7.99
N SER A 343 5.78 21.96 -8.34
CA SER A 343 6.28 23.25 -8.84
C SER A 343 5.81 24.41 -8.00
N TYR A 344 6.68 25.39 -7.85
CA TYR A 344 6.46 26.65 -7.11
C TYR A 344 6.83 27.85 -7.96
N GLU A 345 5.86 28.76 -8.17
CA GLU A 345 6.10 30.14 -8.60
C GLU A 345 6.16 31.03 -7.35
N LEU A 346 7.31 31.63 -7.11
CA LEU A 346 7.60 32.39 -5.91
C LEU A 346 7.86 33.87 -6.26
N GLN A 347 7.25 34.79 -5.52
CA GLN A 347 7.68 36.19 -5.52
C GLN A 347 8.91 36.37 -4.64
N PRO A 348 9.65 37.51 -4.73
CA PRO A 348 10.79 37.77 -3.84
C PRO A 348 10.41 37.59 -2.37
N GLY A 349 11.17 36.77 -1.62
CA GLY A 349 10.89 36.50 -0.22
C GLY A 349 11.46 35.18 0.29
N GLU A 350 11.04 34.77 1.50
CA GLU A 350 11.39 33.55 2.16
C GLU A 350 10.17 32.66 2.32
N TYR A 351 10.35 31.34 2.11
CA TYR A 351 9.28 30.36 2.10
C TYR A 351 9.68 29.09 2.83
N GLN A 352 8.74 28.50 3.56
CA GLN A 352 8.78 27.12 3.99
C GLN A 352 7.82 26.33 3.12
N VAL A 353 8.34 25.61 2.13
CA VAL A 353 7.51 24.77 1.25
C VAL A 353 7.46 23.34 1.75
N GLU A 354 6.31 22.69 1.58
CA GLU A 354 6.11 21.27 1.87
C GLU A 354 4.94 20.77 1.01
N SER A 355 5.10 19.65 0.31
CA SER A 355 4.02 19.05 -0.47
C SER A 355 2.84 18.63 0.42
N LEU A 356 1.62 18.66 -0.12
CA LEU A 356 0.42 18.17 0.57
C LEU A 356 0.25 16.67 0.39
N GLU A 357 0.57 16.15 -0.81
CA GLU A 357 0.60 14.73 -1.13
C GLU A 357 1.94 14.12 -0.75
N PRO A 358 1.95 12.88 -0.25
CA PRO A 358 3.19 12.14 -0.09
C PRO A 358 3.67 11.56 -1.42
N TYR A 359 4.97 11.66 -1.65
CA TYR A 359 5.65 11.11 -2.81
C TYR A 359 6.71 10.09 -2.39
N THR A 360 7.05 9.17 -3.29
CA THR A 360 8.05 8.14 -3.05
C THR A 360 9.28 8.42 -3.89
N LEU A 361 10.42 8.50 -3.24
CA LEU A 361 11.67 8.88 -3.88
C LEU A 361 12.89 8.44 -3.08
N ARG A 362 13.95 8.13 -3.79
CA ARG A 362 15.31 8.15 -3.27
C ARG A 362 16.05 9.42 -3.72
N TYR A 363 15.82 9.85 -4.96
CA TYR A 363 16.51 10.98 -5.56
C TYR A 363 15.57 12.16 -5.76
N LEU A 364 16.03 13.33 -5.34
CA LEU A 364 15.35 14.62 -5.48
C LEU A 364 16.21 15.56 -6.33
N LYS A 365 15.65 16.04 -7.44
CA LYS A 365 16.27 17.02 -8.33
C LYS A 365 15.57 18.37 -8.16
N LEU A 366 16.31 19.37 -7.76
CA LEU A 366 15.88 20.76 -7.63
C LEU A 366 16.21 21.48 -8.95
N ILE A 367 15.23 22.06 -9.62
CA ILE A 367 15.39 22.76 -10.91
C ILE A 367 14.92 24.20 -10.74
N CYS A 368 15.79 25.17 -10.89
CA CYS A 368 15.40 26.56 -11.06
C CYS A 368 15.16 26.82 -12.56
N GLN A 369 13.91 26.95 -12.97
CA GLN A 369 13.53 27.17 -14.36
C GLN A 369 13.52 28.65 -14.77
N GLN A 370 13.46 29.55 -13.78
CA GLN A 370 13.46 31.01 -13.97
C GLN A 370 13.92 31.67 -12.68
N GLY A 371 14.73 32.73 -12.78
CA GLY A 371 15.22 33.51 -11.66
C GLY A 371 16.37 32.83 -10.92
N ALA A 372 16.49 33.15 -9.62
CA ALA A 372 17.54 32.60 -8.76
C ALA A 372 17.01 32.38 -7.35
N CYS A 373 17.44 31.30 -6.71
CA CYS A 373 17.06 31.00 -5.31
C CYS A 373 18.16 30.23 -4.57
N GLU A 374 18.11 30.36 -3.26
CA GLU A 374 18.80 29.50 -2.31
C GLU A 374 17.82 28.51 -1.72
N VAL A 375 18.12 27.19 -1.80
CA VAL A 375 17.33 26.12 -1.23
C VAL A 375 18.12 25.46 -0.09
N GLY A 376 17.59 25.52 1.12
CA GLY A 376 18.21 24.93 2.31
C GLY A 376 17.26 24.10 3.14
N GLY A 377 17.80 23.34 4.10
CA GLY A 377 17.01 22.53 5.00
C GLY A 377 16.05 21.59 4.26
N VAL A 378 16.51 20.94 3.19
CA VAL A 378 15.72 19.96 2.43
C VAL A 378 15.43 18.75 3.29
N TYR A 379 14.19 18.28 3.27
CA TYR A 379 13.77 17.11 4.02
C TYR A 379 12.64 16.34 3.33
N LEU A 380 12.48 15.11 3.75
CA LEU A 380 11.26 14.31 3.58
C LEU A 380 10.63 14.10 4.95
N ARG A 381 9.38 14.55 5.13
CA ARG A 381 8.57 14.13 6.28
C ARG A 381 7.96 12.79 5.95
N GLU A 382 8.47 11.73 6.56
CA GLU A 382 8.06 10.35 6.27
C GLU A 382 6.55 10.16 6.49
N LEU A 383 5.91 9.37 5.65
CA LEU A 383 4.58 8.83 5.85
C LEU A 383 4.70 7.31 5.87
N ALA A 384 4.85 6.74 7.05
CA ALA A 384 5.13 5.32 7.20
C ALA A 384 4.38 4.72 8.40
N HIS A 385 4.23 3.41 8.42
CA HIS A 385 3.80 2.70 9.64
C HIS A 385 4.74 3.06 10.79
N PRO A 386 4.24 3.23 12.01
CA PRO A 386 5.09 3.54 13.16
C PRO A 386 6.29 2.63 13.29
N ALA A 387 7.38 3.15 13.83
CA ALA A 387 8.63 2.42 13.95
C ALA A 387 8.42 1.07 14.66
N ILE A 388 8.88 0.00 14.03
CA ILE A 388 8.80 -1.35 14.54
C ILE A 388 10.04 -1.62 15.39
N ARG A 389 9.91 -1.50 16.71
CA ARG A 389 11.04 -1.63 17.64
C ARG A 389 11.10 -2.97 18.35
N GLN A 390 9.99 -3.68 18.40
CA GLN A 390 9.87 -4.96 19.12
C GLN A 390 10.28 -6.15 18.24
N ALA A 391 10.02 -6.08 16.93
CA ALA A 391 10.43 -7.09 15.99
C ALA A 391 11.93 -6.96 15.69
N GLN A 392 12.69 -8.03 15.87
CA GLN A 392 14.14 -8.05 15.67
C GLN A 392 14.58 -9.36 15.02
N PHE A 393 15.58 -9.28 14.16
CA PHE A 393 16.21 -10.41 13.50
C PHE A 393 17.70 -10.10 13.30
N ALA A 394 18.55 -11.03 13.69
CA ALA A 394 19.98 -10.99 13.45
C ALA A 394 20.53 -12.41 13.25
N CYS A 395 21.54 -12.56 12.42
CA CYS A 395 22.16 -13.85 12.17
C CYS A 395 23.62 -13.69 11.72
N SER A 396 24.30 -14.80 11.53
CA SER A 396 25.71 -14.81 11.09
C SER A 396 25.94 -14.42 9.62
N ASP A 397 24.89 -14.20 8.83
CA ASP A 397 24.99 -13.73 7.43
C ASP A 397 24.40 -12.31 7.30
N PRO A 398 25.24 -11.27 7.10
CA PRO A 398 24.78 -9.89 7.01
C PRO A 398 23.89 -9.60 5.78
N ARG A 399 23.89 -10.48 4.77
CA ARG A 399 23.02 -10.35 3.60
C ARG A 399 21.55 -10.55 3.99
N LEU A 400 21.28 -11.52 4.87
CA LEU A 400 19.94 -11.79 5.39
C LEU A 400 19.45 -10.68 6.33
N GLU A 401 20.35 -10.09 7.14
CA GLU A 401 19.99 -8.91 7.93
C GLU A 401 19.62 -7.72 7.06
N ARG A 402 20.33 -7.53 5.94
CA ARG A 402 20.00 -6.49 4.94
C ARG A 402 18.65 -6.75 4.29
N LEU A 403 18.34 -7.99 3.95
CA LEU A 403 17.02 -8.38 3.42
C LEU A 403 15.91 -8.13 4.44
N PHE A 404 16.14 -8.48 5.72
CA PHE A 404 15.19 -8.19 6.78
C PHE A 404 14.94 -6.69 6.92
N ALA A 405 15.99 -5.87 6.97
CA ALA A 405 15.86 -4.42 7.05
C ALA A 405 15.11 -3.83 5.85
N ALA A 406 15.41 -4.29 4.63
CA ALA A 406 14.70 -3.86 3.42
C ALA A 406 13.22 -4.30 3.43
N GLY A 407 12.93 -5.50 3.90
CA GLY A 407 11.56 -5.99 4.06
C GLY A 407 10.76 -5.16 5.08
N VAL A 408 11.37 -4.82 6.23
CA VAL A 408 10.76 -3.94 7.25
C VAL A 408 10.52 -2.54 6.69
N LEU A 409 11.48 -1.96 5.96
CA LEU A 409 11.33 -0.65 5.36
C LEU A 409 10.21 -0.64 4.29
N THR A 410 10.18 -1.68 3.44
CA THR A 410 9.11 -1.87 2.45
C THR A 410 7.75 -1.99 3.11
N PHE A 411 7.63 -2.82 4.16
CA PHE A 411 6.40 -2.97 4.93
C PHE A 411 5.92 -1.64 5.52
N ARG A 412 6.79 -0.90 6.20
CA ARG A 412 6.41 0.35 6.87
C ARG A 412 5.81 1.38 5.91
N GLN A 413 6.25 1.41 4.66
CA GLN A 413 5.76 2.38 3.68
C GLN A 413 4.50 1.93 2.95
N ASN A 414 4.19 0.63 2.99
CA ASN A 414 3.05 0.04 2.28
C ASN A 414 1.91 -0.43 3.20
N ALA A 415 2.11 -0.46 4.52
CA ALA A 415 1.13 -0.98 5.47
C ALA A 415 0.70 0.13 6.45
N LEU A 416 -0.18 1.02 6.01
CA LEU A 416 -0.67 2.16 6.81
C LEU A 416 -2.08 1.89 7.37
N ASP A 417 -3.06 2.11 6.55
CA ASP A 417 -4.49 1.92 6.83
C ASP A 417 -5.10 0.80 5.98
N VAL A 418 -4.45 0.47 4.89
CA VAL A 418 -4.62 -0.72 4.06
C VAL A 418 -3.25 -1.26 3.68
N PHE A 419 -3.20 -2.48 3.16
CA PHE A 419 -2.00 -3.00 2.51
C PHE A 419 -1.94 -2.44 1.09
N MET A 420 -1.02 -1.51 0.85
CA MET A 420 -0.81 -0.93 -0.47
C MET A 420 0.11 -1.83 -1.31
N ASP A 421 -0.14 -1.84 -2.62
CA ASP A 421 0.77 -2.43 -3.60
C ASP A 421 2.11 -1.70 -3.59
N CYS A 422 2.08 -0.42 -3.91
CA CYS A 422 3.23 0.47 -3.91
C CYS A 422 2.87 1.86 -3.36
N PRO A 423 3.81 2.59 -2.75
CA PRO A 423 3.53 3.90 -2.21
C PRO A 423 3.75 5.01 -3.26
N SER A 424 4.32 4.69 -4.43
CA SER A 424 4.68 5.63 -5.50
C SER A 424 3.56 5.87 -6.50
N ARG A 425 3.30 4.88 -7.36
CA ARG A 425 2.44 5.01 -8.55
C ARG A 425 0.95 4.99 -8.20
N GLU A 426 0.51 4.05 -7.35
CA GLU A 426 -0.91 3.73 -7.16
C GLU A 426 -1.41 3.99 -5.74
N ARG A 427 -0.70 3.55 -4.71
CA ARG A 427 -1.09 3.59 -3.30
C ARG A 427 -2.38 2.81 -3.03
N ALA A 428 -2.62 1.77 -3.81
CA ALA A 428 -3.87 1.04 -3.86
C ALA A 428 -3.89 -0.15 -2.90
N GLY A 429 -5.07 -0.43 -2.32
CA GLY A 429 -5.30 -1.61 -1.50
C GLY A 429 -5.63 -2.83 -2.37
N TRP A 430 -4.65 -3.31 -3.14
CA TRP A 430 -4.82 -4.46 -4.02
C TRP A 430 -5.04 -5.75 -3.25
N LEU A 431 -6.03 -6.52 -3.69
CA LEU A 431 -6.19 -7.90 -3.27
C LEU A 431 -5.05 -8.77 -3.86
N CYS A 432 -4.72 -9.88 -3.26
CA CYS A 432 -3.53 -10.70 -3.50
C CYS A 432 -2.25 -10.11 -2.89
N ASP A 433 -1.92 -8.84 -3.10
CA ASP A 433 -0.83 -8.16 -2.39
C ASP A 433 -1.02 -8.23 -0.88
N SER A 434 -2.26 -8.02 -0.43
CA SER A 434 -2.67 -8.11 0.97
C SER A 434 -2.39 -9.49 1.59
N PHE A 435 -2.62 -10.58 0.86
CA PHE A 435 -2.35 -11.93 1.33
C PHE A 435 -0.91 -12.13 1.82
N PHE A 436 0.06 -11.64 1.07
CA PHE A 436 1.48 -11.74 1.43
C PHE A 436 1.84 -10.74 2.54
N THR A 437 1.38 -9.50 2.43
CA THR A 437 1.71 -8.42 3.37
C THR A 437 1.09 -8.65 4.75
N ALA A 438 -0.10 -9.25 4.84
CA ALA A 438 -0.78 -9.54 6.11
C ALA A 438 0.01 -10.50 7.01
N ARG A 439 0.71 -11.47 6.44
CA ARG A 439 1.60 -12.38 7.19
C ARG A 439 2.74 -11.61 7.85
N THR A 440 3.39 -10.73 7.08
CA THR A 440 4.43 -9.83 7.58
C THR A 440 3.90 -8.87 8.65
N ALA A 441 2.70 -8.30 8.45
CA ALA A 441 2.07 -7.43 9.44
C ALA A 441 1.87 -8.15 10.77
N SER A 442 1.37 -9.38 10.72
CA SER A 442 1.20 -10.21 11.90
C SER A 442 2.52 -10.44 12.65
N ASP A 443 3.59 -10.73 11.93
CA ASP A 443 4.90 -11.03 12.52
C ASP A 443 5.60 -9.78 13.07
N LEU A 444 5.51 -8.66 12.37
CA LEU A 444 6.18 -7.42 12.76
C LEU A 444 5.45 -6.65 13.86
N THR A 445 4.12 -6.71 13.88
CA THR A 445 3.32 -5.87 14.78
C THR A 445 2.65 -6.64 15.91
N GLY A 446 2.57 -7.96 15.82
CA GLY A 446 1.82 -8.80 16.76
C GLY A 446 0.29 -8.64 16.65
N THR A 447 -0.22 -7.87 15.68
CA THR A 447 -1.64 -7.55 15.52
C THR A 447 -2.15 -7.79 14.10
N THR A 448 -3.47 -7.73 13.93
CA THR A 448 -4.14 -7.84 12.63
C THR A 448 -4.96 -6.57 12.30
N LEU A 449 -4.60 -5.41 12.86
CA LEU A 449 -5.41 -4.20 12.76
C LEU A 449 -5.60 -3.72 11.31
N ILE A 450 -4.56 -3.76 10.48
CA ILE A 450 -4.65 -3.33 9.07
C ILE A 450 -5.49 -4.33 8.28
N GLU A 451 -5.28 -5.62 8.51
CA GLU A 451 -6.04 -6.70 7.87
C GLU A 451 -7.54 -6.65 8.27
N ARG A 452 -7.82 -6.37 9.56
CA ARG A 452 -9.17 -6.08 10.03
C ARG A 452 -9.80 -4.92 9.27
N ASN A 453 -9.05 -3.81 9.11
CA ASN A 453 -9.51 -2.64 8.38
C ASN A 453 -9.82 -2.96 6.92
N LEU A 454 -9.00 -3.79 6.28
CA LEU A 454 -9.24 -4.29 4.92
C LEU A 454 -10.59 -5.04 4.87
N PHE A 455 -10.81 -6.05 5.69
CA PHE A 455 -12.04 -6.83 5.66
C PHE A 455 -13.28 -6.02 6.07
N GLU A 456 -13.17 -5.08 7.00
CA GLU A 456 -14.25 -4.16 7.37
C GLU A 456 -14.64 -3.26 6.18
N ASN A 457 -13.65 -2.76 5.43
CA ASN A 457 -13.91 -1.96 4.23
C ASN A 457 -14.70 -2.76 3.17
N PHE A 458 -14.45 -4.05 3.01
CA PHE A 458 -15.25 -4.91 2.12
C PHE A 458 -16.59 -5.33 2.73
N LEU A 459 -16.71 -5.42 4.04
CA LEU A 459 -17.93 -5.80 4.74
C LEU A 459 -19.03 -4.75 4.64
N LEU A 460 -18.70 -3.48 4.88
CA LEU A 460 -19.69 -2.42 5.11
C LEU A 460 -20.50 -2.03 3.86
N PRO A 461 -19.94 -1.84 2.65
CA PRO A 461 -20.74 -1.52 1.48
C PRO A 461 -21.71 -2.65 1.12
N ALA A 462 -22.97 -2.33 0.86
CA ALA A 462 -23.94 -3.35 0.45
C ALA A 462 -23.58 -3.96 -0.92
N ARG A 463 -23.04 -3.13 -1.81
CA ARG A 463 -22.57 -3.51 -3.17
C ARG A 463 -21.46 -2.57 -3.61
N PHE A 464 -20.73 -2.95 -4.64
CA PHE A 464 -19.71 -2.13 -5.28
C PHE A 464 -20.25 -1.60 -6.62
N ALA A 465 -20.15 -0.29 -6.80
CA ALA A 465 -20.61 0.34 -8.04
C ALA A 465 -19.78 -0.11 -9.25
N HIS A 466 -20.39 -0.13 -10.41
CA HIS A 466 -19.75 -0.46 -11.70
C HIS A 466 -19.21 -1.89 -11.85
N LEU A 467 -19.44 -2.78 -10.88
CA LEU A 467 -19.06 -4.20 -10.94
C LEU A 467 -20.30 -5.09 -11.13
N PRO A 468 -20.13 -6.29 -11.75
CA PRO A 468 -21.17 -7.30 -11.76
C PRO A 468 -21.62 -7.68 -10.35
N ASP A 469 -22.87 -8.10 -10.20
CA ASP A 469 -23.38 -8.55 -8.90
C ASP A 469 -22.56 -9.74 -8.38
N GLY A 470 -22.20 -9.67 -7.10
CA GLY A 470 -21.36 -10.68 -6.45
C GLY A 470 -19.85 -10.46 -6.61
N MET A 471 -19.38 -9.62 -7.56
CA MET A 471 -17.96 -9.38 -7.76
C MET A 471 -17.39 -8.36 -6.75
N LEU A 472 -16.12 -8.54 -6.40
CA LEU A 472 -15.35 -7.63 -5.55
C LEU A 472 -14.42 -6.75 -6.38
N PRO A 473 -14.17 -5.49 -5.96
CA PRO A 473 -13.17 -4.64 -6.60
C PRO A 473 -11.77 -5.23 -6.44
N MET A 474 -10.94 -5.09 -7.46
CA MET A 474 -9.57 -5.59 -7.46
C MET A 474 -8.68 -4.87 -6.45
N CYS A 475 -8.96 -3.59 -6.15
CA CYS A 475 -8.38 -2.79 -5.07
C CYS A 475 -9.45 -1.95 -4.39
N TYR A 476 -9.33 -1.74 -3.06
CA TYR A 476 -10.33 -1.00 -2.29
C TYR A 476 -9.77 -0.51 -0.94
N PRO A 477 -10.17 0.69 -0.44
CA PRO A 477 -11.10 1.67 -1.01
C PRO A 477 -10.52 2.39 -2.24
N ALA A 478 -11.26 2.41 -3.33
CA ALA A 478 -10.86 2.98 -4.62
C ALA A 478 -12.08 3.21 -5.51
N ASP A 479 -11.99 4.16 -6.42
CA ASP A 479 -13.02 4.49 -7.40
C ASP A 479 -12.45 4.67 -8.81
N HIS A 480 -11.85 3.62 -9.36
CA HIS A 480 -11.44 3.60 -10.75
C HIS A 480 -12.64 3.19 -11.63
N ASN A 481 -13.44 4.13 -12.07
CA ASN A 481 -14.73 3.91 -12.75
C ASN A 481 -14.62 3.43 -14.22
N ASP A 482 -13.63 2.63 -14.55
CA ASP A 482 -13.47 2.06 -15.88
C ASP A 482 -14.19 0.71 -16.07
N GLY A 483 -14.69 0.10 -14.99
CA GLY A 483 -15.42 -1.16 -14.99
C GLY A 483 -14.50 -2.39 -15.09
N VAL A 484 -13.17 -2.22 -14.98
CA VAL A 484 -12.22 -3.32 -14.97
C VAL A 484 -12.13 -3.92 -13.56
N PHE A 485 -12.07 -5.25 -13.50
CA PHE A 485 -11.80 -6.01 -12.28
C PHE A 485 -10.93 -7.23 -12.59
N ILE A 486 -10.28 -7.78 -11.55
CA ILE A 486 -9.47 -8.99 -11.66
C ILE A 486 -10.18 -10.12 -10.91
N PRO A 487 -10.81 -11.07 -11.61
CA PRO A 487 -11.53 -12.16 -10.95
C PRO A 487 -10.61 -12.98 -10.03
N ASN A 488 -9.38 -13.23 -10.43
CA ASN A 488 -8.39 -13.95 -9.62
C ASN A 488 -8.14 -13.27 -8.26
N TRP A 489 -8.12 -11.93 -8.19
CA TRP A 489 -7.91 -11.18 -6.96
C TRP A 489 -9.07 -11.36 -5.96
N ALA A 490 -10.30 -11.44 -6.49
CA ALA A 490 -11.46 -11.76 -5.65
C ALA A 490 -11.39 -13.17 -5.05
N LEU A 491 -10.77 -14.12 -5.75
CA LEU A 491 -10.52 -15.46 -5.21
C LEU A 491 -9.43 -15.46 -4.13
N TRP A 492 -8.34 -14.70 -4.33
CA TRP A 492 -7.31 -14.52 -3.31
C TRP A 492 -7.87 -13.91 -2.02
N PHE A 493 -8.83 -12.97 -2.10
CA PHE A 493 -9.52 -12.43 -0.92
C PHE A 493 -10.14 -13.52 -0.04
N VAL A 494 -10.71 -14.57 -0.63
CA VAL A 494 -11.33 -15.67 0.12
C VAL A 494 -10.27 -16.55 0.79
N VAL A 495 -9.13 -16.76 0.12
CA VAL A 495 -7.99 -17.51 0.67
C VAL A 495 -7.37 -16.73 1.85
N GLU A 496 -7.22 -15.40 1.71
CA GLU A 496 -6.73 -14.52 2.78
C GLU A 496 -7.70 -14.48 3.96
N LEU A 497 -9.02 -14.46 3.71
CA LEU A 497 -10.03 -14.46 4.76
C LEU A 497 -9.96 -15.71 5.66
N GLU A 498 -9.60 -16.86 5.11
CA GLU A 498 -9.38 -18.07 5.91
C GLU A 498 -8.17 -17.91 6.84
N GLU A 499 -7.07 -17.36 6.34
CA GLU A 499 -5.89 -17.10 7.16
C GLU A 499 -6.17 -16.04 8.24
N TYR A 500 -6.90 -14.98 7.88
CA TYR A 500 -7.34 -13.97 8.85
C TYR A 500 -8.18 -14.59 9.95
N ALA A 501 -9.15 -15.44 9.61
CA ALA A 501 -9.97 -16.13 10.59
C ALA A 501 -9.14 -16.95 11.58
N ALA A 502 -8.07 -17.57 11.10
CA ALA A 502 -7.15 -18.35 11.94
C ALA A 502 -6.25 -17.45 12.81
N ARG A 503 -5.77 -16.31 12.27
CA ARG A 503 -4.88 -15.37 12.98
C ARG A 503 -5.59 -14.50 14.00
N ALA A 504 -6.71 -13.88 13.61
CA ALA A 504 -7.36 -12.82 14.37
C ALA A 504 -8.36 -13.33 15.40
N GLY A 505 -9.02 -14.45 15.15
CA GLY A 505 -10.13 -14.93 15.99
C GLY A 505 -11.39 -14.03 15.92
N GLU A 506 -11.45 -13.07 15.04
CA GLU A 506 -12.55 -12.10 14.89
C GLU A 506 -13.72 -12.68 14.11
N ARG A 507 -14.51 -13.51 14.76
CA ARG A 507 -15.64 -14.24 14.16
C ARG A 507 -16.70 -13.34 13.55
N ALA A 508 -16.92 -12.14 14.10
CA ALA A 508 -17.98 -11.23 13.64
C ALA A 508 -17.77 -10.74 12.20
N ILE A 509 -16.55 -10.29 11.87
CA ILE A 509 -16.20 -9.83 10.51
C ILE A 509 -16.30 -10.99 9.52
N VAL A 510 -15.72 -12.14 9.87
CA VAL A 510 -15.76 -13.35 9.04
C VAL A 510 -17.21 -13.81 8.79
N ALA A 511 -18.04 -13.87 9.83
CA ALA A 511 -19.45 -14.22 9.70
C ALA A 511 -20.23 -13.18 8.87
N GLY A 512 -19.95 -11.90 9.05
CA GLY A 512 -20.58 -10.81 8.30
C GLY A 512 -20.28 -10.88 6.80
N LEU A 513 -19.09 -11.31 6.40
CA LEU A 513 -18.68 -11.47 5.00
C LEU A 513 -19.31 -12.69 4.31
N ARG A 514 -19.98 -13.61 5.05
CA ARG A 514 -20.52 -14.86 4.51
C ARG A 514 -21.34 -14.64 3.23
N THR A 515 -22.31 -13.73 3.28
CA THR A 515 -23.20 -13.46 2.13
C THR A 515 -22.41 -12.98 0.91
N LYS A 516 -21.41 -12.11 1.10
CA LYS A 516 -20.57 -11.62 -0.01
C LYS A 516 -19.73 -12.73 -0.62
N VAL A 517 -19.09 -13.55 0.20
CA VAL A 517 -18.29 -14.69 -0.26
C VAL A 517 -19.13 -15.70 -1.02
N LEU A 518 -20.34 -16.05 -0.52
CA LEU A 518 -21.21 -16.98 -1.23
C LEU A 518 -21.70 -16.40 -2.55
N ARG A 519 -22.09 -15.12 -2.62
CA ARG A 519 -22.44 -14.47 -3.88
C ARG A 519 -21.25 -14.39 -4.87
N LEU A 520 -20.05 -14.23 -4.36
CA LEU A 520 -18.85 -14.33 -5.20
C LEU A 520 -18.71 -15.73 -5.79
N MET A 521 -18.95 -16.80 -5.01
CA MET A 521 -18.93 -18.17 -5.54
C MET A 521 -20.05 -18.39 -6.58
N GLU A 522 -21.25 -17.84 -6.36
CA GLU A 522 -22.35 -17.85 -7.34
C GLU A 522 -21.99 -17.11 -8.63
N PHE A 523 -21.27 -15.99 -8.53
CA PHE A 523 -20.74 -15.28 -9.71
C PHE A 523 -19.83 -16.18 -10.54
N PHE A 524 -18.86 -16.86 -9.91
CA PHE A 524 -17.94 -17.75 -10.62
C PHE A 524 -18.66 -18.97 -11.21
N GLN A 525 -19.68 -19.51 -10.56
CA GLN A 525 -20.45 -20.65 -11.03
C GLN A 525 -21.08 -20.42 -12.42
N GLN A 526 -21.39 -19.18 -12.78
CA GLN A 526 -21.94 -18.82 -14.10
C GLN A 526 -20.96 -19.05 -15.24
N TYR A 527 -19.67 -19.15 -14.94
CA TYR A 527 -18.60 -19.36 -15.92
C TYR A 527 -18.09 -20.80 -15.93
N GLU A 528 -18.72 -21.71 -15.22
CA GLU A 528 -18.35 -23.13 -15.26
C GLU A 528 -18.84 -23.78 -16.55
N ASN A 529 -17.93 -24.48 -17.22
CA ASN A 529 -18.26 -25.30 -18.36
C ASN A 529 -18.79 -26.71 -17.97
N GLU A 530 -19.01 -27.57 -18.93
CA GLU A 530 -19.49 -28.96 -18.74
C GLU A 530 -18.57 -29.83 -17.88
N ASP A 531 -17.27 -29.52 -17.82
CA ASP A 531 -16.28 -30.20 -16.97
C ASP A 531 -16.20 -29.61 -15.54
N GLY A 532 -16.99 -28.57 -15.24
CA GLY A 532 -16.99 -27.86 -13.97
C GLY A 532 -15.80 -26.90 -13.80
N LEU A 533 -15.10 -26.54 -14.87
CA LEU A 533 -14.00 -25.59 -14.88
C LEU A 533 -14.46 -24.20 -15.32
N LEU A 534 -13.89 -23.16 -14.72
CA LEU A 534 -14.08 -21.80 -15.18
C LEU A 534 -13.53 -21.64 -16.59
N GLU A 535 -14.38 -21.15 -17.49
CA GLU A 535 -14.05 -20.88 -18.89
C GLU A 535 -14.48 -19.45 -19.25
N LYS A 536 -13.65 -18.72 -19.99
CA LYS A 536 -13.92 -17.37 -20.49
C LYS A 536 -14.28 -16.37 -19.38
N LEU A 537 -13.50 -16.39 -18.30
CA LEU A 537 -13.66 -15.41 -17.26
C LEU A 537 -13.62 -13.97 -17.83
N PRO A 538 -14.51 -13.09 -17.39
CA PRO A 538 -14.60 -11.72 -17.88
C PRO A 538 -13.51 -10.81 -17.32
N SER A 539 -13.34 -9.65 -17.95
CA SER A 539 -12.48 -8.56 -17.54
C SER A 539 -10.99 -8.93 -17.58
N TRP A 540 -10.18 -8.54 -16.62
CA TRP A 540 -8.74 -8.74 -16.63
C TRP A 540 -8.35 -10.01 -15.85
N VAL A 541 -8.29 -11.15 -16.49
CA VAL A 541 -7.76 -12.38 -15.89
C VAL A 541 -6.26 -12.22 -15.70
N PHE A 542 -5.79 -12.34 -14.47
CA PHE A 542 -4.41 -12.07 -14.11
C PHE A 542 -3.85 -13.17 -13.20
N VAL A 543 -2.71 -13.74 -13.58
CA VAL A 543 -1.98 -14.77 -12.82
C VAL A 543 -0.76 -14.18 -12.13
N GLU A 544 0.14 -13.58 -12.89
CA GLU A 544 1.32 -12.82 -12.43
C GLU A 544 1.95 -12.01 -13.58
N TRP A 545 2.93 -11.14 -13.27
CA TRP A 545 3.65 -10.35 -14.27
C TRP A 545 4.69 -11.18 -15.06
N SER A 546 4.25 -12.25 -15.73
CA SER A 546 5.09 -13.08 -16.58
C SER A 546 4.37 -13.50 -17.86
N LYS A 547 4.97 -14.41 -18.62
CA LYS A 547 4.37 -15.00 -19.82
C LYS A 547 3.04 -15.71 -19.52
N ALA A 548 2.82 -16.18 -18.31
CA ALA A 548 1.57 -16.83 -17.86
C ALA A 548 0.32 -15.99 -18.17
N ASN A 549 0.43 -14.65 -18.10
CA ASN A 549 -0.67 -13.74 -18.41
C ASN A 549 -1.09 -13.72 -19.91
N GLN A 550 -0.30 -14.32 -20.77
CA GLN A 550 -0.65 -14.51 -22.18
C GLN A 550 -1.41 -15.81 -22.42
N PHE A 551 -1.57 -16.66 -21.40
CA PHE A 551 -2.20 -17.97 -21.46
C PHE A 551 -3.51 -18.03 -20.67
N VAL A 552 -4.25 -16.93 -20.62
CA VAL A 552 -5.48 -16.80 -19.80
C VAL A 552 -6.77 -16.98 -20.60
N GLN A 553 -6.66 -17.38 -21.88
CA GLN A 553 -7.81 -17.59 -22.77
C GLN A 553 -8.60 -18.85 -22.36
N ASP A 554 -9.88 -18.80 -22.58
CA ASP A 554 -10.85 -19.88 -22.35
C ASP A 554 -10.70 -20.53 -20.98
N VAL A 555 -10.16 -21.74 -20.87
CA VAL A 555 -9.89 -22.40 -19.57
C VAL A 555 -8.46 -22.12 -19.17
N ASN A 556 -8.27 -21.26 -18.13
CA ASN A 556 -6.98 -21.05 -17.51
C ASN A 556 -6.86 -21.92 -16.27
N TYR A 557 -5.92 -22.88 -16.26
CA TYR A 557 -5.81 -23.84 -15.17
C TYR A 557 -5.31 -23.21 -13.85
N PRO A 558 -4.34 -22.27 -13.82
CA PRO A 558 -4.00 -21.55 -12.60
C PRO A 558 -5.21 -20.87 -11.95
N SER A 559 -6.07 -20.19 -12.73
CA SER A 559 -7.31 -19.60 -12.21
C SER A 559 -8.27 -20.63 -11.61
N ASN A 560 -8.36 -21.82 -12.21
CA ASN A 560 -9.17 -22.93 -11.70
C ASN A 560 -8.57 -23.58 -10.44
N MET A 561 -7.24 -23.64 -10.32
CA MET A 561 -6.56 -24.08 -9.08
C MET A 561 -6.86 -23.13 -7.93
N LEU A 562 -6.78 -21.82 -8.18
CA LEU A 562 -7.14 -20.78 -7.21
C LEU A 562 -8.63 -20.82 -6.86
N TYR A 563 -9.52 -21.05 -7.84
CA TYR A 563 -10.95 -21.22 -7.60
C TYR A 563 -11.24 -22.41 -6.67
N ALA A 564 -10.61 -23.55 -6.90
CA ALA A 564 -10.72 -24.72 -6.02
C ALA A 564 -10.22 -24.39 -4.59
N ALA A 565 -9.13 -23.62 -4.46
CA ALA A 565 -8.65 -23.16 -3.15
C ALA A 565 -9.66 -22.25 -2.45
N ALA A 566 -10.23 -21.27 -3.16
CA ALA A 566 -11.23 -20.35 -2.63
C ALA A 566 -12.53 -21.09 -2.20
N LEU A 567 -13.00 -22.07 -3.00
CA LEU A 567 -14.12 -22.93 -2.64
C LEU A 567 -13.82 -23.74 -1.36
N SER A 568 -12.62 -24.33 -1.28
CA SER A 568 -12.19 -25.07 -0.08
C SER A 568 -12.16 -24.18 1.16
N ALA A 569 -11.59 -22.96 1.04
CA ALA A 569 -11.53 -21.98 2.11
C ALA A 569 -12.94 -21.57 2.56
N ALA A 570 -13.82 -21.19 1.63
CA ALA A 570 -15.22 -20.85 1.93
C ALA A 570 -15.96 -22.03 2.60
N GLY A 571 -15.73 -23.25 2.10
CA GLY A 571 -16.30 -24.47 2.67
C GLY A 571 -15.89 -24.70 4.13
N ARG A 572 -14.62 -24.47 4.47
CA ARG A 572 -14.12 -24.59 5.85
C ARG A 572 -14.61 -23.46 6.76
N ILE A 573 -14.51 -22.20 6.30
CA ILE A 573 -14.90 -21.01 7.09
C ILE A 573 -16.40 -21.06 7.44
N TYR A 574 -17.25 -21.45 6.49
CA TYR A 574 -18.71 -21.34 6.62
C TYR A 574 -19.41 -22.70 6.83
N ALA A 575 -18.65 -23.77 7.07
CA ALA A 575 -19.16 -25.13 7.26
C ALA A 575 -20.07 -25.57 6.09
N ALA A 576 -19.63 -25.35 4.84
CA ALA A 576 -20.31 -25.68 3.59
C ALA A 576 -19.58 -26.82 2.86
N PRO A 577 -19.74 -28.09 3.26
CA PRO A 577 -18.97 -29.22 2.74
C PRO A 577 -19.18 -29.45 1.24
N GLU A 578 -20.29 -29.01 0.67
CA GLU A 578 -20.57 -29.07 -0.76
C GLU A 578 -19.56 -28.25 -1.58
N LEU A 579 -19.08 -27.10 -1.06
CA LEU A 579 -18.06 -26.29 -1.70
C LEU A 579 -16.70 -27.02 -1.67
N THR A 580 -16.35 -27.66 -0.57
CA THR A 580 -15.13 -28.46 -0.46
C THR A 580 -15.16 -29.66 -1.41
N ALA A 581 -16.30 -30.35 -1.49
CA ALA A 581 -16.47 -31.46 -2.43
C ALA A 581 -16.39 -31.00 -3.90
N LYS A 582 -16.92 -29.82 -4.21
CA LYS A 582 -16.79 -29.21 -5.53
C LYS A 582 -15.32 -28.87 -5.87
N ALA A 583 -14.59 -28.29 -4.94
CA ALA A 583 -13.17 -28.00 -5.10
C ALA A 583 -12.36 -29.25 -5.46
N GLU A 584 -12.62 -30.38 -4.81
CA GLU A 584 -11.90 -31.61 -5.11
C GLU A 584 -12.21 -32.14 -6.52
N ARG A 585 -13.48 -32.11 -6.96
CA ARG A 585 -13.85 -32.45 -8.35
C ARG A 585 -13.10 -31.58 -9.38
N ILE A 586 -12.96 -30.27 -9.10
CA ILE A 586 -12.17 -29.36 -9.96
C ILE A 586 -10.71 -29.78 -10.00
N ARG A 587 -10.07 -30.07 -8.86
CA ARG A 587 -8.70 -30.57 -8.78
C ARG A 587 -8.51 -31.89 -9.56
N GLU A 588 -9.44 -32.83 -9.44
CA GLU A 588 -9.42 -34.08 -10.19
C GLU A 588 -9.52 -33.84 -11.69
N THR A 589 -10.39 -32.96 -12.12
CA THR A 589 -10.51 -32.58 -13.54
C THR A 589 -9.24 -31.94 -14.06
N ILE A 590 -8.62 -31.01 -13.32
CA ILE A 590 -7.35 -30.39 -13.70
C ILE A 590 -6.24 -31.45 -13.82
N ARG A 591 -6.10 -32.35 -12.83
CA ARG A 591 -5.10 -33.43 -12.88
C ARG A 591 -5.24 -34.27 -14.15
N ARG A 592 -6.48 -34.58 -14.56
CA ARG A 592 -6.75 -35.40 -15.73
C ARG A 592 -6.54 -34.64 -17.03
N GLN A 593 -6.88 -33.35 -17.11
CA GLN A 593 -6.84 -32.58 -18.34
C GLN A 593 -5.53 -31.85 -18.58
N ALA A 594 -4.96 -31.23 -17.52
CA ALA A 594 -3.87 -30.30 -17.62
C ALA A 594 -2.48 -30.91 -17.43
N PHE A 595 -2.37 -32.10 -16.84
CA PHE A 595 -1.07 -32.74 -16.66
C PHE A 595 -0.71 -33.57 -17.90
N ASP A 596 0.35 -33.15 -18.61
CA ASP A 596 0.80 -33.78 -19.87
C ASP A 596 1.72 -35.01 -19.64
N GLY A 597 1.92 -35.41 -18.38
CA GLY A 597 2.85 -36.47 -17.97
C GLY A 597 4.17 -35.91 -17.42
N ARG A 598 4.45 -34.63 -17.60
CA ARG A 598 5.65 -33.96 -17.11
C ARG A 598 5.35 -32.65 -16.38
N PHE A 599 4.52 -31.79 -16.98
CA PHE A 599 4.13 -30.49 -16.48
C PHE A 599 2.62 -30.27 -16.52
N PHE A 600 2.11 -29.37 -15.69
CA PHE A 600 0.78 -28.82 -15.88
C PHE A 600 0.84 -27.72 -16.95
N VAL A 601 -0.09 -27.75 -17.89
CA VAL A 601 -0.24 -26.72 -18.91
C VAL A 601 -1.05 -25.54 -18.36
N ASP A 602 -0.79 -24.35 -18.86
CA ASP A 602 -1.45 -23.13 -18.36
C ASP A 602 -2.89 -23.02 -18.80
N ASN A 603 -3.25 -23.49 -20.01
CA ASN A 603 -4.60 -23.31 -20.53
C ASN A 603 -5.04 -24.36 -21.55
N ALA A 604 -6.35 -24.40 -21.77
CA ALA A 604 -6.96 -25.03 -22.92
C ALA A 604 -7.82 -24.01 -23.65
N VAL A 605 -7.85 -24.10 -24.99
CA VAL A 605 -8.59 -23.18 -25.87
C VAL A 605 -9.72 -23.92 -26.61
N ARG A 606 -10.84 -23.23 -26.86
CA ARG A 606 -11.96 -23.81 -27.56
C ARG A 606 -11.85 -23.55 -29.05
N ARG A 607 -11.73 -24.64 -29.84
CA ARG A 607 -11.71 -24.61 -31.33
C ARG A 607 -12.80 -25.51 -31.87
N ASP A 608 -13.60 -24.99 -32.75
CA ASP A 608 -14.71 -25.70 -33.37
C ASP A 608 -15.64 -26.38 -32.33
N GLY A 609 -15.93 -25.68 -31.25
CA GLY A 609 -16.75 -26.16 -30.14
C GLY A 609 -16.07 -27.17 -29.21
N LYS A 610 -14.86 -27.63 -29.50
CA LYS A 610 -14.09 -28.58 -28.65
C LYS A 610 -13.00 -27.89 -27.86
N LEU A 611 -12.87 -28.27 -26.61
CA LEU A 611 -11.76 -27.80 -25.75
C LEU A 611 -10.48 -28.56 -26.13
N GLN A 612 -9.44 -27.82 -26.49
CA GLN A 612 -8.12 -28.35 -26.84
C GLN A 612 -7.08 -27.85 -25.85
N VAL A 613 -6.47 -28.77 -25.12
CA VAL A 613 -5.36 -28.49 -24.22
C VAL A 613 -4.17 -28.00 -25.02
N THR A 614 -3.54 -26.92 -24.59
CA THR A 614 -2.38 -26.32 -25.26
C THR A 614 -1.08 -27.03 -24.82
N GLN A 615 0.06 -26.48 -25.25
CA GLN A 615 1.38 -26.87 -24.75
C GLN A 615 2.08 -25.66 -24.10
N ASN A 616 1.31 -24.75 -23.54
CA ASN A 616 1.82 -23.60 -22.84
C ASN A 616 2.17 -23.99 -21.40
N HIS A 617 3.40 -23.76 -21.00
CA HIS A 617 3.87 -24.06 -19.65
C HIS A 617 4.53 -22.86 -19.03
N SER A 618 4.20 -22.57 -17.77
CA SER A 618 4.89 -21.60 -16.95
C SER A 618 5.28 -22.19 -15.58
N GLU A 619 6.31 -21.64 -14.97
CA GLU A 619 6.68 -22.01 -13.60
C GLU A 619 5.55 -21.73 -12.62
N VAL A 620 4.89 -20.58 -12.76
CA VAL A 620 3.81 -20.18 -11.87
C VAL A 620 2.64 -21.15 -11.92
N CYS A 621 2.33 -21.74 -13.06
CA CYS A 621 1.33 -22.80 -13.14
C CYS A 621 1.70 -24.00 -12.28
N GLN A 622 2.99 -24.43 -12.29
CA GLN A 622 3.46 -25.53 -11.43
C GLN A 622 3.38 -25.13 -9.95
N TYR A 623 3.76 -23.89 -9.62
CA TYR A 623 3.66 -23.39 -8.24
C TYR A 623 2.22 -23.35 -7.75
N PHE A 624 1.26 -22.90 -8.57
CA PHE A 624 -0.16 -22.95 -8.26
C PHE A 624 -0.65 -24.38 -8.04
N ALA A 625 -0.22 -25.34 -8.87
CA ALA A 625 -0.62 -26.75 -8.74
C ALA A 625 -0.27 -27.31 -7.37
N PHE A 626 0.94 -27.06 -6.87
CA PHE A 626 1.36 -27.55 -5.54
C PHE A 626 0.85 -26.67 -4.41
N PHE A 627 0.81 -25.35 -4.58
CA PHE A 627 0.39 -24.44 -3.51
C PHE A 627 -1.09 -24.63 -3.16
N PHE A 628 -1.94 -24.83 -4.18
CA PHE A 628 -3.38 -25.04 -4.04
C PHE A 628 -3.79 -26.51 -4.04
N GLU A 629 -2.85 -27.43 -3.79
CA GLU A 629 -3.11 -28.83 -3.56
C GLU A 629 -3.75 -29.59 -4.75
N THR A 630 -3.62 -29.07 -5.98
CA THR A 630 -3.93 -29.85 -7.18
C THR A 630 -2.94 -30.99 -7.38
N ALA A 631 -1.68 -30.74 -7.04
CA ALA A 631 -0.61 -31.71 -6.96
C ALA A 631 0.01 -31.76 -5.56
N THR A 632 0.57 -32.89 -5.19
CA THR A 632 1.38 -33.04 -3.96
C THR A 632 2.75 -33.66 -4.29
N PRO A 633 3.76 -33.50 -3.44
CA PRO A 633 5.06 -34.18 -3.61
C PRO A 633 4.94 -35.70 -3.80
N GLN A 634 3.90 -36.32 -3.21
CA GLN A 634 3.65 -37.77 -3.32
C GLN A 634 2.96 -38.11 -4.65
N SER A 635 1.96 -37.35 -5.08
CA SER A 635 1.19 -37.64 -6.29
C SER A 635 1.95 -37.32 -7.58
N HIS A 636 2.87 -36.32 -7.54
CA HIS A 636 3.63 -35.82 -8.69
C HIS A 636 5.13 -35.66 -8.34
N ALA A 637 5.73 -36.72 -7.79
CA ALA A 637 7.08 -36.70 -7.25
C ALA A 637 8.16 -36.27 -8.26
N ALA A 638 8.06 -36.70 -9.52
CA ALA A 638 9.01 -36.30 -10.56
C ALA A 638 8.97 -34.80 -10.87
N LEU A 639 7.76 -34.24 -10.95
CA LEU A 639 7.56 -32.78 -11.14
C LEU A 639 8.02 -32.01 -9.90
N TRP A 640 7.73 -32.53 -8.70
CA TRP A 640 8.19 -31.91 -7.45
C TRP A 640 9.71 -31.79 -7.38
N ASN A 641 10.43 -32.88 -7.71
CA ASN A 641 11.88 -32.85 -7.76
C ASN A 641 12.42 -31.89 -8.82
N THR A 642 11.81 -31.87 -10.02
CA THR A 642 12.16 -30.91 -11.06
C THR A 642 11.96 -29.47 -10.59
N LEU A 643 10.83 -29.19 -9.95
CA LEU A 643 10.53 -27.88 -9.38
C LEU A 643 11.58 -27.47 -8.33
N CYS A 644 11.92 -28.35 -7.41
CA CYS A 644 12.89 -28.04 -6.35
C CYS A 644 14.33 -27.86 -6.88
N GLU A 645 14.76 -28.70 -7.81
CA GLU A 645 16.16 -28.80 -8.19
C GLU A 645 16.53 -28.05 -9.49
N GLN A 646 15.58 -27.83 -10.37
CA GLN A 646 15.84 -27.31 -11.71
C GLN A 646 15.18 -25.96 -11.99
N PHE A 647 14.18 -25.55 -11.18
CA PHE A 647 13.56 -24.24 -11.25
C PHE A 647 14.23 -23.29 -10.26
N GLY A 648 13.86 -22.00 -10.30
CA GLY A 648 14.39 -21.00 -9.40
C GLY A 648 15.33 -19.99 -10.08
N PRO A 649 16.09 -19.20 -9.31
CA PRO A 649 16.82 -18.03 -9.84
C PRO A 649 17.86 -18.38 -10.91
N ASP A 650 18.54 -19.52 -10.79
CA ASP A 650 19.59 -19.95 -11.72
C ASP A 650 19.04 -20.31 -13.09
N ARG A 651 17.77 -20.56 -13.22
CA ARG A 651 17.16 -21.02 -14.46
C ARG A 651 17.24 -19.99 -15.60
N VAL A 652 17.25 -18.70 -15.28
CA VAL A 652 17.47 -17.63 -16.28
C VAL A 652 18.84 -17.80 -16.96
N GLN A 653 19.84 -18.31 -16.23
CA GLN A 653 21.20 -18.52 -16.72
C GLN A 653 21.34 -19.90 -17.37
N THR A 654 20.86 -20.95 -16.72
CA THR A 654 20.99 -22.35 -17.18
C THR A 654 20.10 -22.63 -18.39
N LYS A 655 19.02 -21.86 -18.58
CA LYS A 655 17.99 -22.07 -19.61
C LYS A 655 17.41 -23.49 -19.62
N ALA A 656 17.42 -24.15 -18.47
CA ALA A 656 16.78 -25.46 -18.30
C ALA A 656 15.29 -25.36 -18.65
N PHE A 657 14.74 -26.36 -19.33
CA PHE A 657 13.34 -26.40 -19.77
C PHE A 657 12.88 -25.14 -20.53
N PRO A 658 13.44 -24.88 -21.73
CA PRO A 658 13.12 -23.66 -22.48
C PRO A 658 11.63 -23.58 -22.87
N GLU A 659 10.91 -24.70 -22.84
CA GLU A 659 9.46 -24.81 -23.04
C GLU A 659 8.62 -24.31 -21.85
N VAL A 660 9.21 -24.13 -20.66
CA VAL A 660 8.53 -23.66 -19.47
C VAL A 660 8.96 -22.23 -19.19
N HIS A 661 8.05 -21.26 -19.25
CA HIS A 661 8.34 -19.84 -19.02
C HIS A 661 8.63 -19.54 -17.54
N VAL A 662 9.64 -18.72 -17.29
CA VAL A 662 10.08 -18.35 -15.94
C VAL A 662 9.02 -17.52 -15.21
N ALA A 663 8.97 -17.67 -13.89
CA ALA A 663 8.15 -16.86 -13.00
C ALA A 663 8.78 -15.46 -12.78
N ASN A 664 7.97 -14.53 -12.23
CA ASN A 664 8.41 -13.21 -11.81
C ASN A 664 8.47 -13.12 -10.27
N SER A 665 8.91 -11.97 -9.79
CA SER A 665 8.99 -11.66 -8.35
C SER A 665 7.61 -11.76 -7.70
N PHE A 666 6.64 -11.04 -8.26
CA PHE A 666 5.26 -11.05 -7.79
C PHE A 666 4.50 -12.24 -8.35
N VAL A 667 4.03 -12.94 -7.53
CA VAL A 667 3.36 -14.16 -7.12
C VAL A 667 4.31 -15.35 -7.18
N GLY A 668 4.90 -15.65 -8.34
CA GLY A 668 5.59 -16.91 -8.57
C GLY A 668 6.76 -17.18 -7.63
N ASN A 669 7.73 -16.25 -7.52
CA ASN A 669 8.89 -16.46 -6.65
C ASN A 669 8.52 -16.54 -5.17
N MET A 670 7.47 -15.80 -4.74
CA MET A 670 6.99 -15.88 -3.35
C MET A 670 6.35 -17.25 -3.08
N LEU A 671 5.52 -17.75 -3.99
CA LEU A 671 4.95 -19.09 -3.85
C LEU A 671 6.01 -20.18 -3.88
N ARG A 672 7.07 -20.02 -4.67
CA ARG A 672 8.19 -20.95 -4.66
C ARG A 672 8.81 -21.05 -3.27
N LEU A 673 9.12 -19.93 -2.63
CA LEU A 673 9.69 -19.91 -1.27
C LEU A 673 8.73 -20.57 -0.25
N GLU A 674 7.43 -20.35 -0.40
CA GLU A 674 6.39 -21.02 0.41
C GLU A 674 6.43 -22.55 0.23
N LEU A 675 6.56 -23.02 -1.00
CA LEU A 675 6.61 -24.45 -1.30
C LEU A 675 7.88 -25.10 -0.75
N LEU A 676 9.04 -24.46 -0.90
CA LEU A 676 10.30 -24.91 -0.32
C LEU A 676 10.25 -24.97 1.21
N SER A 677 9.53 -24.03 1.84
CA SER A 677 9.30 -24.03 3.29
C SER A 677 8.48 -25.23 3.75
N ARG A 678 7.43 -25.59 2.99
CA ARG A 678 6.62 -26.79 3.30
C ARG A 678 7.47 -28.07 3.28
N ASP A 679 8.49 -28.13 2.42
CA ASP A 679 9.41 -29.28 2.26
C ASP A 679 10.64 -29.21 3.19
N GLY A 680 10.77 -28.16 4.02
CA GLY A 680 11.89 -28.01 4.95
C GLY A 680 13.23 -27.72 4.28
N ARG A 681 13.27 -27.18 3.07
CA ARG A 681 14.47 -26.84 2.30
C ARG A 681 15.09 -25.50 2.73
N ASN A 682 15.32 -25.34 4.01
CA ASN A 682 15.69 -24.05 4.61
C ASN A 682 16.95 -23.42 3.98
N GLN A 683 18.04 -24.18 3.71
CA GLN A 683 19.23 -23.61 3.07
C GLN A 683 18.93 -23.08 1.68
N GLN A 684 18.16 -23.81 0.89
CA GLN A 684 17.76 -23.38 -0.45
C GLN A 684 16.92 -22.10 -0.41
N ILE A 685 16.04 -21.94 0.58
CA ILE A 685 15.27 -20.71 0.80
C ILE A 685 16.20 -19.52 1.03
N LEU A 686 17.25 -19.67 1.86
CA LEU A 686 18.22 -18.62 2.10
C LEU A 686 18.95 -18.21 0.81
N ASP A 687 19.47 -19.19 0.10
CA ASP A 687 20.25 -18.97 -1.12
C ASP A 687 19.38 -18.30 -2.20
N GLU A 688 18.14 -18.75 -2.40
CA GLU A 688 17.22 -18.19 -3.37
C GLU A 688 16.69 -16.82 -2.95
N SER A 689 16.41 -16.58 -1.67
CA SER A 689 16.01 -15.25 -1.18
C SER A 689 17.10 -14.21 -1.44
N ILE A 690 18.35 -14.56 -1.23
CA ILE A 690 19.50 -13.69 -1.56
C ILE A 690 19.55 -13.44 -3.06
N ALA A 691 19.42 -14.47 -3.89
CA ALA A 691 19.49 -14.35 -5.35
C ALA A 691 18.35 -13.50 -5.93
N TYR A 692 17.13 -13.65 -5.38
CA TYR A 692 15.97 -12.90 -5.85
C TYR A 692 15.92 -11.44 -5.41
N LEU A 693 16.42 -11.12 -4.20
CA LEU A 693 16.03 -9.88 -3.53
C LEU A 693 17.18 -8.98 -3.09
N LEU A 694 18.42 -9.52 -2.91
CA LEU A 694 19.52 -8.75 -2.31
C LEU A 694 19.89 -7.52 -3.14
N TYR A 695 19.97 -7.63 -4.46
CA TYR A 695 20.28 -6.52 -5.34
C TYR A 695 19.28 -5.37 -5.28
N MET A 696 17.99 -5.69 -5.01
CA MET A 696 16.95 -4.68 -4.79
C MET A 696 17.23 -3.90 -3.50
N ALA A 697 17.48 -4.65 -2.41
CA ALA A 697 17.80 -4.09 -1.09
C ALA A 697 19.07 -3.22 -1.13
N GLU A 698 20.09 -3.63 -1.90
CA GLU A 698 21.33 -2.85 -2.06
C GLU A 698 21.13 -1.59 -2.88
N ARG A 699 20.28 -1.64 -3.91
CA ARG A 699 20.08 -0.51 -4.81
C ARG A 699 19.14 0.55 -4.27
N THR A 700 18.08 0.18 -3.56
CA THR A 700 17.05 1.14 -3.11
C THR A 700 16.78 1.10 -1.61
N GLY A 701 17.27 0.11 -0.88
CA GLY A 701 16.89 -0.13 0.51
C GLY A 701 15.50 -0.75 0.67
N THR A 702 14.77 -0.94 -0.42
CA THR A 702 13.41 -1.50 -0.49
C THR A 702 13.34 -2.67 -1.47
N LEU A 703 12.22 -3.41 -1.46
CA LEU A 703 11.99 -4.56 -2.33
C LEU A 703 10.93 -4.24 -3.39
N TRP A 704 11.06 -4.84 -4.58
CA TRP A 704 10.44 -4.38 -5.80
C TRP A 704 9.27 -5.25 -6.27
N GLU A 705 8.47 -4.69 -7.18
CA GLU A 705 7.37 -5.37 -7.86
C GLU A 705 7.85 -6.48 -8.80
N ASN A 706 8.90 -6.21 -9.55
CA ASN A 706 9.42 -7.09 -10.59
C ASN A 706 10.90 -7.37 -10.39
N VAL A 707 11.41 -8.39 -11.07
CA VAL A 707 12.86 -8.68 -11.13
C VAL A 707 13.68 -7.58 -11.82
N GLY A 708 13.04 -6.68 -12.55
CA GLY A 708 13.65 -5.50 -13.19
C GLY A 708 13.12 -4.19 -12.62
N ASP A 709 13.83 -3.10 -12.91
CA ASP A 709 13.57 -1.74 -12.42
C ASP A 709 12.54 -0.94 -13.25
N TYR A 710 11.86 -1.59 -14.17
CA TYR A 710 10.83 -1.01 -15.04
C TYR A 710 9.48 -0.81 -14.35
N ALA A 711 9.33 -1.31 -13.12
CA ALA A 711 8.15 -1.19 -12.28
C ALA A 711 8.49 -0.48 -10.95
N SER A 712 7.60 -0.51 -9.98
CA SER A 712 7.83 0.11 -8.67
C SER A 712 9.01 -0.55 -7.93
N CYS A 713 9.93 0.27 -7.44
CA CYS A 713 11.07 -0.17 -6.63
C CYS A 713 10.74 -0.20 -5.12
N ASN A 714 9.46 -0.19 -4.76
CA ASN A 714 8.96 -0.34 -3.41
C ASN A 714 7.55 -0.95 -3.48
N HIS A 715 7.40 -2.24 -3.16
CA HIS A 715 6.15 -2.96 -3.34
C HIS A 715 5.80 -3.82 -2.13
N GLY A 716 4.60 -3.63 -1.59
CA GLY A 716 4.19 -4.14 -0.27
C GLY A 716 4.33 -5.65 -0.10
N PHE A 717 3.90 -6.44 -1.09
CA PHE A 717 3.97 -7.90 -1.02
C PHE A 717 5.38 -8.42 -0.80
N ALA A 718 6.41 -7.75 -1.36
CA ALA A 718 7.80 -8.19 -1.26
C ALA A 718 8.35 -8.15 0.17
N SER A 719 7.68 -7.43 1.08
CA SER A 719 7.97 -7.48 2.51
C SER A 719 7.76 -8.88 3.12
N HIS A 720 7.12 -9.81 2.42
CA HIS A 720 6.91 -11.21 2.81
C HIS A 720 8.21 -11.95 3.13
N ILE A 721 9.35 -11.47 2.64
CA ILE A 721 10.66 -12.02 3.04
C ILE A 721 10.88 -11.99 4.55
N VAL A 722 10.31 -11.03 5.28
CA VAL A 722 10.39 -10.97 6.74
C VAL A 722 9.73 -12.19 7.37
N HIS A 723 8.53 -12.56 6.89
CA HIS A 723 7.84 -13.78 7.30
C HIS A 723 8.70 -15.02 7.01
N THR A 724 9.27 -15.11 5.82
CA THR A 724 10.17 -16.20 5.42
C THR A 724 11.38 -16.31 6.35
N LEU A 725 12.03 -15.18 6.69
CA LEU A 725 13.20 -15.17 7.59
C LEU A 725 12.85 -15.59 9.02
N TYR A 726 11.73 -15.16 9.56
CA TYR A 726 11.26 -15.59 10.88
C TYR A 726 10.89 -17.07 10.90
N ARG A 727 10.18 -17.53 9.88
CA ARG A 727 9.72 -18.92 9.80
C ARG A 727 10.83 -19.91 9.51
N ASP A 728 11.64 -19.64 8.50
CA ASP A 728 12.54 -20.62 7.91
C ASP A 728 14.00 -20.45 8.33
N VAL A 729 14.38 -19.32 8.91
CA VAL A 729 15.74 -19.03 9.38
C VAL A 729 15.81 -18.94 10.89
N LEU A 730 15.03 -18.09 11.52
CA LEU A 730 14.92 -18.03 12.97
C LEU A 730 14.32 -19.32 13.52
N GLY A 731 13.30 -19.86 12.82
CA GLY A 731 12.66 -21.12 13.14
C GLY A 731 11.30 -20.99 13.83
N VAL A 732 10.70 -19.80 13.93
CA VAL A 732 9.34 -19.66 14.46
C VAL A 732 8.35 -20.05 13.35
N GLN A 733 8.16 -21.36 13.19
CA GLN A 733 7.43 -21.95 12.07
C GLN A 733 5.95 -21.55 12.03
N ARG A 734 5.31 -21.52 13.19
CA ARG A 734 3.89 -21.20 13.30
C ARG A 734 3.55 -20.67 14.69
N VAL A 735 2.71 -19.66 14.72
CA VAL A 735 2.10 -19.14 15.94
C VAL A 735 0.58 -19.23 15.81
N ASP A 736 -0.04 -20.11 16.58
CA ASP A 736 -1.47 -20.19 16.74
C ASP A 736 -1.89 -19.41 17.98
N ARG A 737 -2.33 -18.18 17.77
CA ARG A 737 -2.69 -17.24 18.86
C ARG A 737 -3.95 -17.66 19.58
N GLN A 738 -4.88 -18.30 18.89
CA GLN A 738 -6.16 -18.74 19.47
C GLN A 738 -5.96 -19.99 20.33
N ALA A 739 -5.23 -20.98 19.82
CA ALA A 739 -4.89 -22.18 20.57
C ALA A 739 -3.70 -21.99 21.53
N ARG A 740 -3.06 -20.81 21.53
CA ARG A 740 -1.83 -20.51 22.28
C ARG A 740 -0.75 -21.57 22.07
N LYS A 741 -0.41 -21.82 20.82
CA LYS A 741 0.63 -22.76 20.44
C LYS A 741 1.71 -22.09 19.60
N VAL A 742 2.96 -22.45 19.87
CA VAL A 742 4.12 -22.05 19.07
C VAL A 742 4.82 -23.30 18.57
N CYS A 743 4.98 -23.41 17.26
CA CYS A 743 5.81 -24.42 16.66
C CYS A 743 7.15 -23.79 16.25
N VAL A 744 8.25 -24.33 16.79
CA VAL A 744 9.62 -23.97 16.42
C VAL A 744 10.20 -25.11 15.61
N ARG A 745 10.73 -24.82 14.43
CA ARG A 745 11.41 -25.77 13.56
C ARG A 745 12.84 -25.31 13.31
N PHE A 746 13.82 -26.02 13.82
CA PHE A 746 15.23 -25.77 13.49
C PHE A 746 15.57 -26.42 12.15
N GLY A 747 15.78 -25.60 11.12
CA GLY A 747 16.17 -26.01 9.80
C GLY A 747 17.70 -26.25 9.69
N ASP A 748 18.11 -27.12 8.75
CA ASP A 748 19.51 -27.26 8.43
C ASP A 748 19.95 -26.12 7.49
N VAL A 749 20.67 -25.14 8.04
CA VAL A 749 21.18 -23.94 7.36
C VAL A 749 22.65 -23.73 7.63
N LYS A 750 23.39 -23.12 6.70
CA LYS A 750 24.83 -22.83 6.83
C LYS A 750 25.13 -21.59 7.66
N LEU A 751 24.28 -21.30 8.67
CA LEU A 751 24.51 -20.22 9.61
C LEU A 751 25.10 -20.76 10.92
N ASP A 752 25.92 -19.95 11.59
CA ASP A 752 26.48 -20.29 12.89
C ASP A 752 25.52 -19.99 14.03
N TRP A 753 24.73 -18.90 13.89
CA TRP A 753 23.74 -18.46 14.87
C TRP A 753 22.66 -17.64 14.21
N CYS A 754 21.52 -17.59 14.89
CA CYS A 754 20.42 -16.67 14.59
C CYS A 754 19.68 -16.30 15.88
N GLU A 755 19.22 -15.07 15.96
CA GLU A 755 18.37 -14.60 17.05
C GLU A 755 17.29 -13.64 16.54
N GLY A 756 16.16 -13.61 17.26
CA GLY A 756 15.09 -12.72 16.89
C GLY A 756 14.02 -12.58 17.97
N ARG A 757 13.20 -11.56 17.76
CA ARG A 757 12.00 -11.29 18.56
C ARG A 757 10.80 -11.11 17.64
N LEU A 758 9.72 -11.79 17.96
CA LEU A 758 8.44 -11.72 17.27
C LEU A 758 7.39 -11.21 18.24
N PRO A 759 6.83 -10.02 18.04
CA PRO A 759 5.82 -9.47 18.94
C PRO A 759 4.49 -10.23 18.83
N LEU A 760 3.78 -10.29 19.95
CA LEU A 760 2.42 -10.78 20.07
C LEU A 760 1.58 -9.74 20.82
N ALA A 761 0.25 -9.83 20.72
CA ALA A 761 -0.63 -8.91 21.43
C ALA A 761 -0.48 -8.97 22.97
N ASP A 762 -0.09 -10.14 23.50
CA ASP A 762 0.07 -10.41 24.92
C ASP A 762 1.54 -10.66 25.34
N GLY A 763 2.51 -10.22 24.53
CA GLY A 763 3.93 -10.35 24.83
C GLY A 763 4.80 -10.52 23.59
N GLU A 764 5.84 -11.33 23.68
CA GLU A 764 6.73 -11.60 22.54
C GLU A 764 7.30 -13.02 22.61
N ILE A 765 7.64 -13.57 21.45
CA ILE A 765 8.49 -14.76 21.33
C ILE A 765 9.93 -14.29 21.13
N ARG A 766 10.84 -14.79 21.97
CA ARG A 766 12.28 -14.60 21.80
C ARG A 766 12.90 -15.94 21.52
N LEU A 767 13.62 -16.06 20.42
CA LEU A 767 14.34 -17.27 20.04
C LEU A 767 15.76 -16.88 19.66
N ARG A 768 16.71 -17.63 20.21
CA ARG A 768 18.12 -17.56 19.82
C ARG A 768 18.63 -18.99 19.71
N TRP A 769 19.41 -19.27 18.69
CA TRP A 769 20.12 -20.52 18.56
C TRP A 769 21.54 -20.32 18.03
N ARG A 770 22.43 -21.24 18.38
CA ARG A 770 23.81 -21.25 17.93
C ARG A 770 24.30 -22.70 17.76
N LYS A 771 25.05 -22.94 16.70
CA LYS A 771 25.76 -24.23 16.49
C LYS A 771 26.99 -24.27 17.35
N ASP A 772 27.20 -25.42 18.01
CA ASP A 772 28.36 -25.74 18.87
C ASP A 772 28.73 -27.20 18.65
N GLY A 773 29.64 -27.47 17.70
CA GLY A 773 30.01 -28.81 17.25
C GLY A 773 28.82 -29.60 16.74
N ASP A 774 28.50 -30.72 17.41
CA ASP A 774 27.36 -31.60 17.09
C ASP A 774 26.04 -31.17 17.78
N GLN A 775 26.08 -30.07 18.53
CA GLN A 775 24.91 -29.56 19.22
C GLN A 775 24.38 -28.29 18.55
N LEU A 776 23.07 -28.06 18.69
CA LEU A 776 22.42 -26.75 18.49
C LEU A 776 21.92 -26.30 19.86
N ARG A 777 22.57 -25.26 20.39
CA ARG A 777 22.16 -24.63 21.66
C ARG A 777 21.14 -23.56 21.37
N TYR A 778 20.04 -23.51 22.14
CA TYR A 778 19.00 -22.52 21.96
C TYR A 778 18.43 -22.01 23.29
N THR A 779 17.97 -20.77 23.28
CA THR A 779 17.10 -20.18 24.30
C THR A 779 15.78 -19.83 23.64
N LEU A 780 14.68 -20.11 24.31
CA LEU A 780 13.33 -19.82 23.82
C LEU A 780 12.48 -19.33 24.98
N ALA A 781 11.90 -18.14 24.81
CA ALA A 781 10.87 -17.58 25.68
C ALA A 781 9.62 -17.30 24.85
N ALA A 782 8.48 -17.67 25.40
CA ALA A 782 7.15 -17.34 24.89
C ALA A 782 6.29 -16.77 26.02
N PRO A 783 5.21 -16.04 25.74
CA PRO A 783 4.31 -15.56 26.77
C PRO A 783 3.71 -16.71 27.59
N PRO A 784 3.33 -16.45 28.87
CA PRO A 784 2.71 -17.47 29.70
C PRO A 784 1.47 -18.10 29.07
N GLY A 785 1.38 -19.44 29.18
CA GLY A 785 0.24 -20.20 28.68
C GLY A 785 0.34 -20.61 27.19
N TYR A 786 1.46 -20.32 26.52
CA TYR A 786 1.73 -20.88 25.19
C TYR A 786 2.39 -22.26 25.33
N ASP A 787 1.80 -23.25 24.63
CA ASP A 787 2.40 -24.58 24.42
C ASP A 787 3.43 -24.49 23.29
N VAL A 788 4.66 -24.95 23.55
CA VAL A 788 5.76 -24.88 22.61
C VAL A 788 6.12 -26.26 22.09
N GLN A 789 6.00 -26.45 20.80
CA GLN A 789 6.40 -27.66 20.10
C GLN A 789 7.69 -27.39 19.32
N ILE A 790 8.65 -28.33 19.39
CA ILE A 790 9.96 -28.19 18.71
C ILE A 790 10.14 -29.32 17.72
N GLU A 791 10.42 -28.96 16.48
CA GLU A 791 10.83 -29.89 15.40
C GLU A 791 12.29 -29.61 15.06
N ASN A 792 13.07 -30.66 14.87
CA ASN A 792 14.51 -30.57 14.59
C ASN A 792 14.87 -31.25 13.27
N LEU A 793 15.20 -30.45 12.26
CA LEU A 793 15.66 -30.93 10.95
C LEU A 793 17.19 -30.84 10.78
N THR A 794 17.92 -30.35 11.80
CA THR A 794 19.38 -30.09 11.67
C THR A 794 20.27 -31.30 11.77
N GLY A 795 19.74 -32.46 12.18
CA GLY A 795 20.54 -33.63 12.51
C GLY A 795 21.41 -33.51 13.77
N LYS A 796 21.49 -32.31 14.38
CA LYS A 796 22.27 -32.03 15.60
C LYS A 796 21.47 -32.31 16.86
N LYS A 797 22.15 -32.57 17.99
CA LYS A 797 21.48 -32.66 19.29
C LYS A 797 21.03 -31.30 19.77
N LEU A 798 19.78 -31.19 20.18
CA LEU A 798 19.25 -29.95 20.78
C LEU A 798 19.70 -29.86 22.24
N ALA A 799 20.20 -28.67 22.62
CA ALA A 799 20.52 -28.33 24.01
C ALA A 799 19.87 -26.98 24.35
N ARG A 800 18.88 -27.04 25.23
CA ARG A 800 18.28 -25.79 25.73
C ARG A 800 19.25 -25.15 26.73
N ALA A 801 19.62 -23.89 26.45
CA ALA A 801 20.39 -23.09 27.42
C ALA A 801 19.40 -22.34 28.33
N GLU A 802 19.85 -22.02 29.54
CA GLU A 802 19.06 -21.30 30.54
C GLU A 802 18.78 -19.85 30.12
#